data_c8ee322bdd0f6330bb2ab6a96154cf2c
#
_entry.id   c8ee322bdd0f6330bb2ab6a96154cf2c
#
_cell.length_a   1.000
_cell.length_b   1.000
_cell.length_c   1.000
_cell.angle_alpha   90.00
_cell.angle_beta   90.00
_cell.angle_gamma   90.00
#
_symmetry.space_group_name_H-M   'P 1'
#
loop_
_entity.id
_entity.type
_entity.pdbx_description
1 polymer ?
#
loop_
_entity_poly.entity_id
_entity_poly.type
_entity_poly.pdbx_seq_one_letter_code
_entity_poly.pdbx_strand_id
1 'polypeptide(L)'
;VASELAGTGDAVLRALESHLDCDVFLRGNVLTLDGSESAVETARAVVRELAELIEQGHEIAPGTIEAVTRALDQHQSPAEILEDVVWRHRAVKVAPKTVNQKRYVDSIRNNTITFGIGPAGTGKTFLAVALAAGALSRREVNRIILTRPAVEAGERLGFLPGDVMAKVDPYLRPLFDALHDMLEPDRVTQHLERGAIEVAPLAFMRGRSQPLSTPVLTPVGYRPIGELAVGDLVIGSDGRPTPVLGVYPQGRRAVFRLRTDDGACTLCCAEHLWRVRTARDRRRGRPGRVLETRALARRLRRLGRLRFELPLLSAPAELEAREVALDPYTLGRWLGEAASPVRPAQAEPAPLAAHAVLAPRRSLAPAGPAGALAEAAPAGALAEAAPAAGQAPTRGIPRAYLHNRASVRIALLQGLLDSAAGGVAARPGALGRGRATVRYTTASPALRDDVVELVRSLGGVATWRTRPCAAGSAGAAVAGAGAGYQAGSAGAGGTGAGGRATYVLDIRLPPHLTPFRLPAKRALQDRFRMLRPTRRVTAIEPAGEAECVCIQVAAADSLYVTEGCLLTHNTLNDSFIILDEAQNTSPEQMKMFLTRLGFNSKMVVTGDITQIDLPREQDSGLIVVADILKDVEGIEFVRFGDEDVVRHKLVRRIVEAYNAHAQRQAPELRPRRRA
;
A
#
# COMPACT_ATOMS: atom_id res chain seq x y z
N VAL A 1 -30.81 18.22 39.45
CA VAL A 1 -29.65 17.61 40.14
C VAL A 1 -30.09 16.44 41.02
N ALA A 2 -30.97 16.64 42.05
CA ALA A 2 -31.33 15.57 42.98
C ALA A 2 -32.00 14.36 42.31
N SER A 3 -32.89 14.58 41.33
CA SER A 3 -33.53 13.53 40.55
C SER A 3 -32.54 12.73 39.65
N GLU A 4 -31.52 13.42 39.18
CA GLU A 4 -30.48 12.81 38.33
C GLU A 4 -29.43 12.07 39.16
N LEU A 5 -29.11 12.56 40.36
CA LEU A 5 -28.31 11.86 41.37
C LEU A 5 -28.99 10.59 41.90
N ALA A 6 -30.32 10.53 41.93
CA ALA A 6 -31.03 9.28 42.24
C ALA A 6 -30.89 8.28 41.12
N GLY A 7 -30.98 8.75 39.86
CA GLY A 7 -31.00 7.89 38.68
C GLY A 7 -32.28 7.06 38.54
N THR A 8 -32.42 6.31 37.48
CA THR A 8 -33.59 5.46 37.26
C THR A 8 -33.62 4.32 38.26
N GLY A 9 -34.62 4.31 39.16
CA GLY A 9 -34.76 3.28 40.20
C GLY A 9 -33.63 3.29 41.24
N ASP A 10 -33.13 4.45 41.61
CA ASP A 10 -32.04 4.68 42.58
C ASP A 10 -30.70 4.02 42.19
N ALA A 11 -30.48 3.80 40.91
CA ALA A 11 -29.27 3.14 40.43
C ALA A 11 -27.98 3.89 40.73
N VAL A 12 -28.02 5.22 40.63
CA VAL A 12 -26.87 6.11 40.90
C VAL A 12 -26.60 6.15 42.42
N LEU A 13 -27.63 6.28 43.25
CA LEU A 13 -27.51 6.26 44.72
C LEU A 13 -26.88 4.95 45.21
N ARG A 14 -27.38 3.82 44.73
CA ARG A 14 -26.81 2.49 45.08
C ARG A 14 -25.37 2.36 44.59
N ALA A 15 -25.02 2.98 43.47
CA ALA A 15 -23.66 2.98 43.02
C ALA A 15 -22.77 3.90 43.87
N LEU A 16 -23.26 5.02 44.36
CA LEU A 16 -22.58 5.89 45.34
C LEU A 16 -22.29 5.12 46.62
N GLU A 17 -23.30 4.55 47.29
CA GLU A 17 -23.14 3.73 48.47
C GLU A 17 -22.14 2.56 48.26
N SER A 18 -22.12 2.02 47.09
CA SER A 18 -21.24 0.90 46.76
C SER A 18 -19.78 1.29 46.51
N HIS A 19 -19.47 2.56 46.20
CA HIS A 19 -18.13 3.05 45.92
C HIS A 19 -17.52 3.90 47.02
N LEU A 20 -18.37 4.51 47.83
CA LEU A 20 -17.95 5.30 48.97
C LEU A 20 -18.10 4.46 50.24
N ASP A 21 -17.16 4.60 51.17
CA ASP A 21 -17.19 3.90 52.47
C ASP A 21 -18.07 4.66 53.50
N CYS A 22 -19.23 5.13 53.00
CA CYS A 22 -20.22 5.82 53.83
C CYS A 22 -21.63 5.54 53.30
N ASP A 23 -22.63 5.61 54.23
CA ASP A 23 -24.04 5.50 53.88
C ASP A 23 -24.54 6.78 53.24
N VAL A 24 -25.35 6.67 52.17
CA VAL A 24 -25.83 7.83 51.38
C VAL A 24 -27.35 7.84 51.36
N PHE A 25 -27.97 8.83 51.99
CA PHE A 25 -29.44 8.96 52.05
C PHE A 25 -29.89 10.22 51.29
N LEU A 26 -30.83 10.06 50.35
CA LEU A 26 -31.44 11.20 49.65
C LEU A 26 -32.91 11.33 50.07
N ARG A 27 -33.26 12.50 50.64
CA ARG A 27 -34.65 12.87 50.99
C ARG A 27 -35.00 14.19 50.37
N GLY A 28 -35.83 14.18 49.33
CA GLY A 28 -36.12 15.38 48.55
C GLY A 28 -34.85 15.93 47.87
N ASN A 29 -34.44 17.16 48.22
CA ASN A 29 -33.23 17.79 47.73
C ASN A 29 -32.05 17.77 48.71
N VAL A 30 -32.17 17.02 49.81
CA VAL A 30 -31.14 16.92 50.85
C VAL A 30 -30.49 15.54 50.77
N LEU A 31 -29.18 15.54 50.54
CA LEU A 31 -28.34 14.37 50.56
C LEU A 31 -27.58 14.33 51.90
N THR A 32 -27.75 13.25 52.65
CA THR A 32 -27.09 13.01 53.94
C THR A 32 -26.04 11.94 53.75
N LEU A 33 -24.82 12.21 54.26
CA LEU A 33 -23.70 11.28 54.24
C LEU A 33 -23.38 10.87 55.68
N ASP A 34 -23.35 9.59 56.02
CA ASP A 34 -23.05 9.07 57.33
C ASP A 34 -21.90 8.07 57.26
N GLY A 35 -20.85 8.28 58.05
CA GLY A 35 -19.64 7.48 58.06
C GLY A 35 -18.48 8.11 58.81
N SER A 36 -17.27 7.62 58.62
CA SER A 36 -16.07 8.23 59.19
C SER A 36 -15.82 9.63 58.58
N GLU A 37 -15.18 10.52 59.33
CA GLU A 37 -14.92 11.89 58.88
C GLU A 37 -14.19 11.93 57.53
N SER A 38 -13.19 11.07 57.32
CA SER A 38 -12.43 10.92 56.09
C SER A 38 -13.30 10.41 54.94
N ALA A 39 -14.18 9.43 55.19
CA ALA A 39 -15.07 8.88 54.16
C ALA A 39 -16.14 9.89 53.72
N VAL A 40 -16.70 10.66 54.69
CA VAL A 40 -17.68 11.70 54.43
C VAL A 40 -17.05 12.88 53.64
N GLU A 41 -15.79 13.23 53.91
CA GLU A 41 -15.09 14.29 53.17
C GLU A 41 -14.83 13.90 51.70
N THR A 42 -14.40 12.64 51.46
CA THR A 42 -14.25 12.07 50.10
C THR A 42 -15.59 12.02 49.37
N ALA A 43 -16.63 11.51 50.05
CA ALA A 43 -17.99 11.45 49.51
C ALA A 43 -18.54 12.83 49.14
N ARG A 44 -18.29 13.82 49.99
CA ARG A 44 -18.69 15.22 49.73
C ARG A 44 -18.01 15.78 48.48
N ALA A 45 -16.73 15.52 48.29
CA ALA A 45 -16.00 15.92 47.07
C ALA A 45 -16.58 15.28 45.81
N VAL A 46 -16.83 13.97 45.86
CA VAL A 46 -17.42 13.22 44.74
C VAL A 46 -18.81 13.73 44.38
N VAL A 47 -19.68 13.92 45.38
CA VAL A 47 -21.06 14.44 45.18
C VAL A 47 -21.04 15.86 44.60
N ARG A 48 -20.11 16.70 45.02
CA ARG A 48 -19.97 18.06 44.48
C ARG A 48 -19.63 18.05 43.00
N GLU A 49 -18.63 17.28 42.62
CA GLU A 49 -18.24 17.12 41.22
C GLU A 49 -19.35 16.50 40.35
N LEU A 50 -20.10 15.53 40.87
CA LEU A 50 -21.25 14.96 40.16
C LEU A 50 -22.36 16.02 39.98
N ALA A 51 -22.59 16.87 41.00
CA ALA A 51 -23.56 17.94 40.87
C ALA A 51 -23.14 18.99 39.83
N GLU A 52 -21.85 19.36 39.78
CA GLU A 52 -21.31 20.26 38.73
C GLU A 52 -21.43 19.65 37.32
N LEU A 53 -21.14 18.35 37.16
CA LEU A 53 -21.33 17.66 35.88
C LEU A 53 -22.81 17.65 35.43
N ILE A 54 -23.75 17.47 36.35
CA ILE A 54 -25.19 17.53 36.08
C ILE A 54 -25.58 18.94 35.62
N GLU A 55 -25.09 19.97 36.29
CA GLU A 55 -25.37 21.38 35.95
C GLU A 55 -24.81 21.75 34.57
N GLN A 56 -23.71 21.11 34.15
CA GLN A 56 -23.14 21.24 32.82
C GLN A 56 -23.87 20.36 31.76
N GLY A 57 -24.92 19.62 32.19
CA GLY A 57 -25.75 18.82 31.28
C GLY A 57 -25.23 17.41 30.98
N HIS A 58 -24.32 16.90 31.82
CA HIS A 58 -23.84 15.51 31.69
C HIS A 58 -24.83 14.53 32.30
N GLU A 59 -25.09 13.44 31.59
CA GLU A 59 -25.89 12.33 32.06
C GLU A 59 -25.04 11.43 32.99
N ILE A 60 -25.47 11.29 34.25
CA ILE A 60 -24.77 10.49 35.25
C ILE A 60 -25.22 9.04 35.19
N ALA A 61 -24.30 8.15 34.89
CA ALA A 61 -24.47 6.70 34.96
C ALA A 61 -23.67 6.12 36.15
N PRO A 62 -23.97 4.90 36.63
CA PRO A 62 -23.19 4.26 37.70
C PRO A 62 -21.68 4.22 37.45
N GLY A 63 -21.23 4.06 36.19
CA GLY A 63 -19.80 4.12 35.81
C GLY A 63 -19.16 5.51 35.89
N THR A 64 -19.96 6.59 35.90
CA THR A 64 -19.46 7.95 36.06
C THR A 64 -18.93 8.19 37.49
N ILE A 65 -19.54 7.58 38.50
CA ILE A 65 -19.14 7.69 39.90
C ILE A 65 -17.71 7.16 40.10
N GLU A 66 -17.43 6.00 39.54
CA GLU A 66 -16.10 5.39 39.60
C GLU A 66 -15.04 6.26 38.91
N ALA A 67 -15.38 6.88 37.78
CA ALA A 67 -14.50 7.79 37.06
C ALA A 67 -14.23 9.08 37.86
N VAL A 68 -15.25 9.65 38.48
CA VAL A 68 -15.14 10.87 39.30
C VAL A 68 -14.32 10.60 40.56
N THR A 69 -14.60 9.50 41.29
CA THR A 69 -13.85 9.16 42.50
C THR A 69 -12.36 8.98 42.20
N ARG A 70 -12.02 8.27 41.13
CA ARG A 70 -10.62 8.07 40.73
C ARG A 70 -9.93 9.33 40.22
N ALA A 71 -10.65 10.19 39.52
CA ALA A 71 -10.08 11.46 39.06
C ALA A 71 -9.71 12.35 40.25
N LEU A 72 -10.57 12.38 41.26
CA LEU A 72 -10.31 13.13 42.50
C LEU A 72 -9.13 12.56 43.29
N ASP A 73 -9.02 11.23 43.41
CA ASP A 73 -7.86 10.56 44.03
C ASP A 73 -6.55 10.91 43.33
N GLN A 74 -6.59 11.17 42.02
CA GLN A 74 -5.44 11.51 41.19
C GLN A 74 -5.26 13.03 40.98
N HIS A 75 -6.03 13.88 41.67
CA HIS A 75 -5.99 15.34 41.58
C HIS A 75 -6.21 15.88 40.16
N GLN A 76 -7.09 15.24 39.39
CA GLN A 76 -7.45 15.63 38.00
C GLN A 76 -8.92 16.09 37.93
N SER A 77 -9.23 16.93 36.93
CA SER A 77 -10.60 17.35 36.66
C SER A 77 -11.44 16.24 36.04
N PRO A 78 -12.50 15.76 36.72
CA PRO A 78 -13.40 14.74 36.17
C PRO A 78 -14.09 15.16 34.88
N ALA A 79 -14.41 16.45 34.75
CA ALA A 79 -15.06 17.01 33.55
C ALA A 79 -14.20 16.82 32.30
N GLU A 80 -12.90 17.09 32.35
CA GLU A 80 -11.98 16.91 31.19
C GLU A 80 -11.87 15.46 30.73
N ILE A 81 -12.02 14.49 31.66
CA ILE A 81 -11.96 13.07 31.33
C ILE A 81 -13.26 12.61 30.66
N LEU A 82 -14.40 13.04 31.17
CA LEU A 82 -15.74 12.60 30.74
C LEU A 82 -16.23 13.32 29.48
N GLU A 83 -15.75 14.53 29.21
CA GLU A 83 -16.08 15.30 28.02
C GLU A 83 -15.39 14.77 26.74
N ASP A 84 -14.30 14.03 26.86
CA ASP A 84 -13.55 13.53 25.71
C ASP A 84 -14.27 12.39 25.00
N VAL A 85 -15.22 12.75 24.14
CA VAL A 85 -15.95 11.77 23.32
C VAL A 85 -15.07 11.25 22.20
N VAL A 86 -14.54 10.04 22.36
CA VAL A 86 -13.72 9.35 21.38
C VAL A 86 -14.54 8.96 20.14
N TRP A 87 -15.77 8.47 20.38
CA TRP A 87 -16.67 8.02 19.33
C TRP A 87 -18.13 8.21 19.75
N ARG A 88 -18.96 8.65 18.81
CA ARG A 88 -20.41 8.72 19.00
C ARG A 88 -21.12 8.16 17.77
N HIS A 89 -21.96 7.17 17.98
CA HIS A 89 -22.85 6.65 16.96
C HIS A 89 -24.21 6.28 17.57
N ARG A 90 -25.29 6.94 17.13
CA ARG A 90 -26.63 6.78 17.71
C ARG A 90 -26.61 7.00 19.24
N ALA A 91 -27.06 6.00 20.01
CA ALA A 91 -27.07 6.01 21.47
C ALA A 91 -25.74 5.62 22.13
N VAL A 92 -24.76 5.11 21.34
CA VAL A 92 -23.47 4.68 21.88
C VAL A 92 -22.51 5.87 21.91
N LYS A 93 -22.11 6.28 23.12
CA LYS A 93 -21.05 7.26 23.39
C LYS A 93 -19.88 6.53 24.02
N VAL A 94 -18.72 6.57 23.37
CA VAL A 94 -17.46 6.02 23.91
C VAL A 94 -16.60 7.18 24.41
N ALA A 95 -16.28 7.15 25.69
CA ALA A 95 -15.39 8.10 26.35
C ALA A 95 -14.45 7.35 27.30
N PRO A 96 -13.27 7.89 27.63
CA PRO A 96 -12.41 7.37 28.68
C PRO A 96 -13.16 7.33 30.01
N LYS A 97 -12.95 6.30 30.82
CA LYS A 97 -13.53 6.13 32.16
C LYS A 97 -12.48 6.25 33.26
N THR A 98 -11.20 6.26 32.91
CA THR A 98 -10.09 6.42 33.83
C THR A 98 -9.04 7.36 33.27
N VAL A 99 -8.19 7.88 34.14
CA VAL A 99 -7.09 8.78 33.77
C VAL A 99 -6.12 8.11 32.78
N ASN A 100 -5.78 6.84 33.04
CA ASN A 100 -4.90 6.09 32.14
C ASN A 100 -5.57 5.82 30.79
N GLN A 101 -6.90 5.62 30.74
CA GLN A 101 -7.65 5.54 29.49
C GLN A 101 -7.62 6.88 28.74
N LYS A 102 -7.75 8.02 29.43
CA LYS A 102 -7.61 9.37 28.84
C LYS A 102 -6.20 9.56 28.28
N ARG A 103 -5.17 9.29 29.08
CA ARG A 103 -3.77 9.34 28.64
C ARG A 103 -3.54 8.46 27.40
N TYR A 104 -4.12 7.27 27.35
CA TYR A 104 -4.03 6.36 26.22
C TYR A 104 -4.69 6.93 24.96
N VAL A 105 -5.88 7.49 25.07
CA VAL A 105 -6.59 8.16 23.98
C VAL A 105 -5.76 9.32 23.42
N ASP A 106 -5.23 10.17 24.30
CA ASP A 106 -4.40 11.30 23.89
C ASP A 106 -3.07 10.85 23.26
N SER A 107 -2.48 9.79 23.81
CA SER A 107 -1.28 9.18 23.24
C SER A 107 -1.52 8.66 21.82
N ILE A 108 -2.64 7.98 21.56
CA ILE A 108 -3.00 7.52 20.21
C ILE A 108 -3.24 8.69 19.26
N ARG A 109 -3.80 9.80 19.73
CA ARG A 109 -4.04 10.98 18.90
C ARG A 109 -2.73 11.66 18.50
N ASN A 110 -1.78 11.75 19.42
CA ASN A 110 -0.58 12.56 19.26
C ASN A 110 0.62 11.78 18.70
N ASN A 111 0.71 10.48 18.94
CA ASN A 111 1.84 9.66 18.52
C ASN A 111 1.52 8.81 17.29
N THR A 112 2.58 8.36 16.62
CA THR A 112 2.49 7.46 15.46
C THR A 112 2.29 6.02 15.88
N ILE A 113 2.96 5.60 16.96
CA ILE A 113 2.83 4.25 17.55
C ILE A 113 2.51 4.42 19.03
N THR A 114 1.48 3.74 19.50
CA THR A 114 1.11 3.70 20.91
C THR A 114 0.99 2.27 21.39
N PHE A 115 1.67 1.97 22.49
CA PHE A 115 1.55 0.70 23.19
C PHE A 115 0.63 0.86 24.40
N GLY A 116 -0.42 0.03 24.48
CA GLY A 116 -1.32 -0.08 25.63
C GLY A 116 -1.06 -1.40 26.34
N ILE A 117 -0.39 -1.38 27.51
CA ILE A 117 0.05 -2.56 28.23
C ILE A 117 -0.68 -2.64 29.58
N GLY A 118 -1.28 -3.77 29.91
CA GLY A 118 -1.91 -4.01 31.21
C GLY A 118 -3.00 -5.07 31.18
N PRO A 119 -3.72 -5.29 32.30
CA PRO A 119 -4.65 -6.38 32.48
C PRO A 119 -5.81 -6.40 31.48
N ALA A 120 -6.38 -7.57 31.24
CA ALA A 120 -7.59 -7.69 30.44
C ALA A 120 -8.77 -6.94 31.08
N GLY A 121 -9.63 -6.31 30.24
CA GLY A 121 -10.80 -5.54 30.71
C GLY A 121 -10.53 -4.06 31.02
N THR A 122 -9.34 -3.54 30.76
CA THR A 122 -9.00 -2.11 30.88
C THR A 122 -9.40 -1.27 29.64
N GLY A 123 -10.10 -1.84 28.68
CA GLY A 123 -10.63 -1.12 27.49
C GLY A 123 -9.63 -0.79 26.40
N LYS A 124 -8.39 -1.31 26.45
CA LYS A 124 -7.30 -1.02 25.48
C LYS A 124 -7.73 -1.18 24.02
N THR A 125 -8.16 -2.38 23.68
CA THR A 125 -8.57 -2.74 22.30
C THR A 125 -9.83 -2.01 21.90
N PHE A 126 -10.79 -1.87 22.80
CA PHE A 126 -12.07 -1.19 22.58
C PHE A 126 -11.87 0.30 22.23
N LEU A 127 -11.07 1.03 23.01
CA LEU A 127 -10.74 2.45 22.76
C LEU A 127 -9.95 2.63 21.47
N ALA A 128 -9.00 1.73 21.19
CA ALA A 128 -8.25 1.76 19.94
C ALA A 128 -9.16 1.58 18.72
N VAL A 129 -10.11 0.62 18.77
CA VAL A 129 -11.09 0.40 17.69
C VAL A 129 -12.03 1.60 17.53
N ALA A 130 -12.47 2.23 18.64
CA ALA A 130 -13.30 3.44 18.61
C ALA A 130 -12.58 4.60 17.91
N LEU A 131 -11.31 4.85 18.24
CA LEU A 131 -10.48 5.86 17.59
C LEU A 131 -10.26 5.56 16.10
N ALA A 132 -10.03 4.28 15.76
CA ALA A 132 -9.87 3.85 14.38
C ALA A 132 -11.15 4.07 13.56
N ALA A 133 -12.32 3.72 14.12
CA ALA A 133 -13.62 3.97 13.49
C ALA A 133 -13.87 5.47 13.27
N GLY A 134 -13.48 6.30 14.25
CA GLY A 134 -13.51 7.76 14.14
C GLY A 134 -12.62 8.28 13.03
N ALA A 135 -11.37 7.85 12.96
CA ALA A 135 -10.40 8.25 11.94
C ALA A 135 -10.87 7.83 10.53
N LEU A 136 -11.43 6.62 10.37
CA LEU A 136 -12.00 6.16 9.10
C LEU A 136 -13.21 7.01 8.68
N SER A 137 -14.09 7.36 9.63
CA SER A 137 -15.29 8.17 9.36
C SER A 137 -14.92 9.61 8.96
N ARG A 138 -13.93 10.22 9.61
CA ARG A 138 -13.39 11.54 9.27
C ARG A 138 -12.49 11.53 8.05
N ARG A 139 -12.18 10.33 7.49
CA ARG A 139 -11.29 10.11 6.34
C ARG A 139 -9.84 10.55 6.60
N GLU A 140 -9.42 10.53 7.82
CA GLU A 140 -8.03 10.72 8.23
C GLU A 140 -7.18 9.52 7.77
N VAL A 141 -7.80 8.34 7.80
CA VAL A 141 -7.25 7.11 7.22
C VAL A 141 -8.19 6.52 6.17
N ASN A 142 -7.63 5.75 5.26
CA ASN A 142 -8.39 5.06 4.23
C ASN A 142 -8.74 3.62 4.61
N ARG A 143 -8.09 3.09 5.66
CA ARG A 143 -8.20 1.68 6.05
C ARG A 143 -7.99 1.49 7.55
N ILE A 144 -8.72 0.55 8.12
CA ILE A 144 -8.47 -0.04 9.44
C ILE A 144 -7.95 -1.46 9.23
N ILE A 145 -6.88 -1.82 9.95
CA ILE A 145 -6.31 -3.16 9.92
C ILE A 145 -6.26 -3.65 11.36
N LEU A 146 -7.00 -4.71 11.63
CA LEU A 146 -7.04 -5.38 12.92
C LEU A 146 -6.32 -6.71 12.80
N THR A 147 -5.35 -6.93 13.65
CA THR A 147 -4.55 -8.15 13.62
C THR A 147 -4.29 -8.67 15.02
N ARG A 148 -4.17 -10.00 15.11
CA ARG A 148 -3.89 -10.72 16.36
C ARG A 148 -2.95 -11.88 16.08
N PRO A 149 -1.98 -12.20 16.95
CA PRO A 149 -1.22 -13.44 16.85
C PRO A 149 -2.16 -14.64 16.93
N ALA A 150 -2.01 -15.60 16.04
CA ALA A 150 -2.65 -16.89 16.17
C ALA A 150 -1.69 -17.77 16.98
N VAL A 151 -1.94 -17.90 18.28
CA VAL A 151 -1.16 -18.75 19.18
C VAL A 151 -2.01 -19.95 19.56
N GLU A 152 -1.44 -21.13 19.45
CA GLU A 152 -2.05 -22.36 19.93
C GLU A 152 -1.94 -22.41 21.46
N ALA A 153 -2.93 -21.88 22.17
CA ALA A 153 -3.06 -22.09 23.62
C ALA A 153 -3.43 -23.54 23.91
N GLY A 154 -2.43 -24.43 23.94
CA GLY A 154 -2.61 -25.85 24.32
C GLY A 154 -3.28 -26.77 23.30
N GLU A 155 -3.99 -26.26 22.29
CA GLU A 155 -4.61 -27.06 21.22
C GLU A 155 -3.93 -26.80 19.88
N ARG A 156 -3.41 -27.86 19.26
CA ARG A 156 -2.79 -27.77 17.92
C ARG A 156 -3.86 -27.42 16.87
N LEU A 157 -3.69 -26.30 16.15
CA LEU A 157 -4.54 -25.85 15.03
C LEU A 157 -4.84 -26.98 14.00
N GLY A 158 -4.07 -28.05 14.02
CA GLY A 158 -4.25 -29.22 13.17
C GLY A 158 -5.57 -29.98 13.42
N PHE A 159 -6.19 -29.88 14.58
CA PHE A 159 -7.38 -30.66 14.94
C PHE A 159 -8.73 -30.02 14.58
N LEU A 160 -8.77 -28.72 14.22
CA LEU A 160 -10.01 -28.07 13.82
C LEU A 160 -10.35 -28.37 12.35
N PRO A 161 -11.58 -28.77 12.01
CA PRO A 161 -12.01 -28.99 10.63
C PRO A 161 -12.13 -27.65 9.88
N GLY A 162 -11.75 -27.61 8.61
CA GLY A 162 -11.87 -26.44 7.74
C GLY A 162 -10.54 -25.89 7.21
N ASP A 163 -10.63 -24.86 6.37
CA ASP A 163 -9.47 -24.13 5.87
C ASP A 163 -8.82 -23.28 6.99
N VAL A 164 -7.60 -22.77 6.73
CA VAL A 164 -6.84 -22.00 7.74
C VAL A 164 -7.62 -20.79 8.26
N MET A 165 -8.47 -20.17 7.43
CA MET A 165 -9.27 -19.02 7.82
C MET A 165 -10.40 -19.44 8.79
N ALA A 166 -11.08 -20.55 8.55
CA ALA A 166 -12.10 -21.07 9.45
C ALA A 166 -11.53 -21.44 10.83
N LYS A 167 -10.29 -21.90 10.87
CA LYS A 167 -9.59 -22.24 12.12
C LYS A 167 -9.17 -21.01 12.95
N VAL A 168 -8.93 -19.88 12.29
CA VAL A 168 -8.48 -18.63 12.95
C VAL A 168 -9.64 -17.71 13.32
N ASP A 169 -10.82 -17.89 12.71
CA ASP A 169 -12.01 -17.08 12.93
C ASP A 169 -12.38 -16.90 14.42
N PRO A 170 -12.35 -17.93 15.28
CA PRO A 170 -12.63 -17.77 16.72
C PRO A 170 -11.72 -16.77 17.44
N TYR A 171 -10.45 -16.70 17.05
CA TYR A 171 -9.47 -15.77 17.64
C TYR A 171 -9.67 -14.32 17.21
N LEU A 172 -10.37 -14.10 16.09
CA LEU A 172 -10.65 -12.77 15.57
C LEU A 172 -12.01 -12.22 16.00
N ARG A 173 -12.88 -13.05 16.59
CA ARG A 173 -14.23 -12.64 17.07
C ARG A 173 -14.21 -11.40 17.97
N PRO A 174 -13.35 -11.28 18.98
CA PRO A 174 -13.32 -10.09 19.83
C PRO A 174 -13.10 -8.79 19.08
N LEU A 175 -12.35 -8.84 17.97
CA LEU A 175 -12.11 -7.68 17.09
C LEU A 175 -13.35 -7.34 16.25
N PHE A 176 -14.10 -8.37 15.80
CA PHE A 176 -15.37 -8.17 15.11
C PHE A 176 -16.43 -7.63 16.05
N ASP A 177 -16.50 -8.12 17.29
CA ASP A 177 -17.45 -7.66 18.31
C ASP A 177 -17.21 -6.17 18.59
N ALA A 178 -15.95 -5.76 18.82
CA ALA A 178 -15.59 -4.36 19.00
C ALA A 178 -15.95 -3.48 17.79
N LEU A 179 -15.83 -4.01 16.56
CA LEU A 179 -16.28 -3.28 15.36
C LEU A 179 -17.79 -3.14 15.28
N HIS A 180 -18.54 -4.17 15.64
CA HIS A 180 -20.01 -4.15 15.65
C HIS A 180 -20.58 -3.22 16.71
N ASP A 181 -19.89 -3.06 17.85
CA ASP A 181 -20.23 -2.06 18.86
C ASP A 181 -20.06 -0.62 18.35
N MET A 182 -19.13 -0.40 17.42
CA MET A 182 -18.84 0.95 16.87
C MET A 182 -19.60 1.25 15.58
N LEU A 183 -19.88 0.25 14.75
CA LEU A 183 -20.45 0.40 13.42
C LEU A 183 -21.62 -0.56 13.21
N GLU A 184 -22.62 -0.15 12.44
CA GLU A 184 -23.71 -1.05 12.04
C GLU A 184 -23.18 -2.29 11.31
N PRO A 185 -23.73 -3.49 11.56
CA PRO A 185 -23.32 -4.74 10.91
C PRO A 185 -23.24 -4.65 9.38
N ASP A 186 -24.24 -4.00 8.75
CA ASP A 186 -24.26 -3.78 7.31
C ASP A 186 -23.10 -2.88 6.83
N ARG A 187 -22.71 -1.89 7.63
CA ARG A 187 -21.57 -1.02 7.33
C ARG A 187 -20.25 -1.76 7.52
N VAL A 188 -20.12 -2.57 8.56
CA VAL A 188 -18.94 -3.42 8.78
C VAL A 188 -18.76 -4.34 7.58
N THR A 189 -19.81 -5.07 7.17
CA THR A 189 -19.80 -5.94 6.00
C THR A 189 -19.41 -5.17 4.73
N GLN A 190 -19.98 -3.99 4.52
CA GLN A 190 -19.66 -3.15 3.37
C GLN A 190 -18.21 -2.65 3.37
N HIS A 191 -17.67 -2.31 4.55
CA HIS A 191 -16.27 -1.89 4.71
C HIS A 191 -15.30 -3.06 4.50
N LEU A 192 -15.61 -4.25 5.01
CA LEU A 192 -14.86 -5.49 4.75
C LEU A 192 -14.85 -5.82 3.26
N GLU A 193 -16.01 -5.78 2.60
CA GLU A 193 -16.10 -6.00 1.17
C GLU A 193 -15.32 -4.99 0.32
N ARG A 194 -15.21 -3.75 0.79
CA ARG A 194 -14.46 -2.69 0.08
C ARG A 194 -12.98 -2.72 0.40
N GLY A 195 -12.55 -3.53 1.38
CA GLY A 195 -11.18 -3.55 1.88
C GLY A 195 -10.81 -2.28 2.66
N ALA A 196 -11.81 -1.55 3.18
CA ALA A 196 -11.61 -0.42 4.09
C ALA A 196 -11.41 -0.88 5.54
N ILE A 197 -11.92 -2.06 5.89
CA ILE A 197 -11.59 -2.78 7.11
C ILE A 197 -11.00 -4.13 6.70
N GLU A 198 -9.90 -4.51 7.32
CA GLU A 198 -9.23 -5.80 7.15
C GLU A 198 -9.02 -6.40 8.54
N VAL A 199 -9.50 -7.62 8.75
CA VAL A 199 -9.26 -8.39 9.97
C VAL A 199 -8.50 -9.64 9.57
N ALA A 200 -7.27 -9.80 10.07
CA ALA A 200 -6.40 -10.89 9.65
C ALA A 200 -5.44 -11.31 10.78
N PRO A 201 -5.07 -12.60 10.87
CA PRO A 201 -3.99 -13.03 11.75
C PRO A 201 -2.68 -12.34 11.42
N LEU A 202 -1.83 -12.13 12.42
CA LEU A 202 -0.51 -11.49 12.23
C LEU A 202 0.35 -12.20 11.17
N ALA A 203 0.25 -13.51 11.07
CA ALA A 203 0.95 -14.30 10.06
C ALA A 203 0.60 -13.89 8.62
N PHE A 204 -0.63 -13.43 8.37
CA PHE A 204 -1.07 -12.97 7.04
C PHE A 204 -0.63 -11.54 6.70
N MET A 205 -0.14 -10.79 7.67
CA MET A 205 0.54 -9.53 7.43
C MET A 205 1.86 -9.69 6.66
N ARG A 206 2.35 -10.94 6.52
CA ARG A 206 3.59 -11.31 5.79
C ARG A 206 3.40 -11.47 4.28
N GLY A 207 2.19 -11.60 3.75
CA GLY A 207 1.89 -12.15 2.41
C GLY A 207 2.08 -11.24 1.20
N ARG A 208 2.82 -10.13 1.25
CA ARG A 208 2.86 -9.10 0.19
C ARG A 208 4.11 -9.18 -0.68
N SER A 209 4.36 -10.32 -1.30
CA SER A 209 5.64 -10.67 -1.89
C SER A 209 5.58 -11.00 -3.38
N GLN A 210 6.74 -10.98 -4.01
CA GLN A 210 6.98 -11.40 -5.38
C GLN A 210 8.09 -12.46 -5.41
N PRO A 211 8.14 -13.35 -6.41
CA PRO A 211 9.23 -14.28 -6.59
C PRO A 211 10.60 -13.60 -6.66
N LEU A 212 11.65 -14.26 -6.15
CA LEU A 212 13.03 -13.73 -6.14
C LEU A 212 13.50 -13.30 -7.53
N SER A 213 13.04 -13.97 -8.58
CA SER A 213 13.39 -13.68 -9.98
C SER A 213 12.64 -12.52 -10.60
N THR A 214 11.65 -11.90 -9.88
CA THR A 214 10.85 -10.82 -10.44
C THR A 214 11.71 -9.58 -10.70
N PRO A 215 11.74 -9.06 -11.95
CA PRO A 215 12.52 -7.88 -12.28
C PRO A 215 11.93 -6.61 -11.63
N VAL A 216 12.77 -5.83 -10.94
CA VAL A 216 12.45 -4.50 -10.39
C VAL A 216 13.32 -3.47 -11.11
N LEU A 217 12.72 -2.35 -11.50
CA LEU A 217 13.43 -1.29 -12.20
C LEU A 217 14.26 -0.46 -11.20
N THR A 218 15.57 -0.43 -11.42
CA THR A 218 16.55 0.38 -10.69
C THR A 218 17.07 1.51 -11.61
N PRO A 219 17.80 2.49 -11.11
CA PRO A 219 18.43 3.52 -11.96
C PRO A 219 19.32 2.96 -13.07
N VAL A 220 19.95 1.81 -12.84
CA VAL A 220 20.83 1.16 -13.81
C VAL A 220 20.11 0.19 -14.77
N GLY A 221 18.82 -0.08 -14.56
CA GLY A 221 18.00 -1.02 -15.31
C GLY A 221 17.32 -2.06 -14.43
N TYR A 222 16.77 -3.10 -15.03
CA TYR A 222 16.09 -4.16 -14.29
C TYR A 222 17.07 -5.08 -13.55
N ARG A 223 16.77 -5.34 -12.25
CA ARG A 223 17.45 -6.32 -11.40
C ARG A 223 16.43 -7.25 -10.75
N PRO A 224 16.74 -8.55 -10.53
CA PRO A 224 15.89 -9.44 -9.75
C PRO A 224 15.64 -8.89 -8.34
N ILE A 225 14.39 -8.96 -7.86
CA ILE A 225 14.04 -8.45 -6.52
C ILE A 225 14.81 -9.16 -5.39
N GLY A 226 15.16 -10.45 -5.61
CA GLY A 226 15.93 -11.24 -4.65
C GLY A 226 17.40 -10.79 -4.47
N GLU A 227 17.93 -9.99 -5.40
CA GLU A 227 19.29 -9.44 -5.34
C GLU A 227 19.36 -8.04 -4.71
N LEU A 228 18.20 -7.47 -4.35
CA LEU A 228 18.14 -6.14 -3.74
C LEU A 228 18.46 -6.20 -2.25
N ALA A 229 19.23 -5.23 -1.80
CA ALA A 229 19.60 -5.02 -0.40
C ALA A 229 19.02 -3.69 0.14
N VAL A 230 19.05 -3.53 1.46
CA VAL A 230 18.70 -2.25 2.10
C VAL A 230 19.71 -1.17 1.67
N GLY A 231 19.18 -0.02 1.23
CA GLY A 231 19.97 1.07 0.67
C GLY A 231 20.03 1.09 -0.85
N ASP A 232 19.74 -0.04 -1.55
CA ASP A 232 19.63 -0.04 -3.00
C ASP A 232 18.52 0.91 -3.47
N LEU A 233 18.68 1.48 -4.67
CA LEU A 233 17.71 2.37 -5.27
C LEU A 233 16.82 1.63 -6.26
N VAL A 234 15.51 1.82 -6.15
CA VAL A 234 14.50 1.37 -7.12
C VAL A 234 13.69 2.56 -7.63
N ILE A 235 13.00 2.42 -8.75
CA ILE A 235 12.20 3.51 -9.32
C ILE A 235 10.81 3.52 -8.68
N GLY A 236 10.41 4.68 -8.13
CA GLY A 236 9.08 4.92 -7.56
C GLY A 236 8.00 5.25 -8.61
N SER A 237 6.77 5.46 -8.17
CA SER A 237 5.63 5.79 -9.05
C SER A 237 5.73 7.17 -9.71
N ASP A 238 6.50 8.06 -9.12
CA ASP A 238 6.82 9.39 -9.64
C ASP A 238 7.97 9.37 -10.65
N GLY A 239 8.53 8.20 -10.95
CA GLY A 239 9.65 8.00 -11.83
C GLY A 239 11.01 8.24 -11.18
N ARG A 240 11.08 8.66 -9.91
CA ARG A 240 12.34 8.98 -9.22
C ARG A 240 12.93 7.77 -8.52
N PRO A 241 14.26 7.72 -8.36
CA PRO A 241 14.91 6.76 -7.50
C PRO A 241 14.45 6.91 -6.05
N THR A 242 14.13 5.78 -5.40
CA THR A 242 13.72 5.70 -4.01
C THR A 242 14.49 4.56 -3.31
N PRO A 243 15.02 4.75 -2.09
CA PRO A 243 15.78 3.72 -1.43
C PRO A 243 14.90 2.59 -0.91
N VAL A 244 15.45 1.38 -0.92
CA VAL A 244 14.92 0.20 -0.25
C VAL A 244 15.23 0.31 1.23
N LEU A 245 14.20 0.35 2.07
CA LEU A 245 14.31 0.47 3.53
C LEU A 245 14.39 -0.89 4.23
N GLY A 246 13.90 -1.95 3.58
CA GLY A 246 13.87 -3.30 4.15
C GLY A 246 13.67 -4.36 3.10
N VAL A 247 14.26 -5.54 3.35
CA VAL A 247 14.11 -6.74 2.54
C VAL A 247 13.69 -7.90 3.44
N TYR A 248 12.57 -8.54 3.15
CA TYR A 248 11.94 -9.52 4.03
C TYR A 248 11.67 -10.82 3.25
N PRO A 249 12.48 -11.88 3.45
CA PRO A 249 12.20 -13.21 2.90
C PRO A 249 10.84 -13.73 3.37
N GLN A 250 10.07 -14.33 2.47
CA GLN A 250 8.72 -14.82 2.76
C GLN A 250 8.59 -16.34 2.60
N GLY A 251 9.67 -17.01 2.22
CA GLY A 251 9.68 -18.42 1.91
C GLY A 251 8.86 -18.78 0.66
N ARG A 252 8.57 -20.07 0.52
CA ARG A 252 7.85 -20.60 -0.63
C ARG A 252 6.36 -20.27 -0.57
N ARG A 253 5.81 -19.68 -1.65
CA ARG A 253 4.42 -19.19 -1.74
C ARG A 253 3.78 -19.57 -3.06
N ALA A 254 2.45 -19.73 -3.03
CA ALA A 254 1.64 -19.83 -4.24
C ALA A 254 1.70 -18.50 -5.03
N VAL A 255 2.04 -18.58 -6.30
CA VAL A 255 2.28 -17.44 -7.17
C VAL A 255 1.20 -17.37 -8.25
N PHE A 256 0.82 -16.14 -8.58
CA PHE A 256 -0.13 -15.79 -9.63
C PHE A 256 0.55 -14.92 -10.69
N ARG A 257 0.15 -15.10 -11.94
CA ARG A 257 0.55 -14.25 -13.06
C ARG A 257 -0.54 -13.22 -13.33
N LEU A 258 -0.25 -11.95 -13.09
CA LEU A 258 -1.11 -10.84 -13.45
C LEU A 258 -0.75 -10.36 -14.85
N ARG A 259 -1.75 -10.23 -15.74
CA ARG A 259 -1.62 -9.71 -17.10
C ARG A 259 -2.48 -8.46 -17.31
N THR A 260 -2.04 -7.59 -18.19
CA THR A 260 -2.71 -6.34 -18.54
C THR A 260 -3.07 -6.28 -20.03
N ASP A 261 -3.94 -5.32 -20.41
CA ASP A 261 -4.43 -5.12 -21.78
C ASP A 261 -3.37 -4.61 -22.77
N ASP A 262 -2.22 -4.12 -22.26
CA ASP A 262 -1.04 -3.75 -23.06
C ASP A 262 0.02 -4.86 -23.10
N GLY A 263 -0.31 -6.07 -22.61
CA GLY A 263 0.57 -7.23 -22.61
C GLY A 263 1.65 -7.23 -21.53
N ALA A 264 1.68 -6.24 -20.60
CA ALA A 264 2.57 -6.32 -19.44
C ALA A 264 2.11 -7.45 -18.50
N CYS A 265 3.07 -8.14 -17.91
CA CYS A 265 2.80 -9.20 -16.93
C CYS A 265 3.83 -9.13 -15.81
N THR A 266 3.47 -9.66 -14.65
CA THR A 266 4.38 -9.89 -13.52
C THR A 266 3.87 -11.03 -12.66
N LEU A 267 4.75 -11.58 -11.83
CA LEU A 267 4.42 -12.61 -10.86
C LEU A 267 4.27 -12.02 -9.46
N CYS A 268 3.32 -12.50 -8.68
CA CYS A 268 3.06 -12.06 -7.31
C CYS A 268 2.34 -13.14 -6.51
N CYS A 269 2.43 -13.10 -5.17
CA CYS A 269 1.65 -14.00 -4.32
C CYS A 269 0.16 -13.61 -4.24
N ALA A 270 -0.66 -14.47 -3.65
CA ALA A 270 -2.11 -14.30 -3.51
C ALA A 270 -2.49 -13.02 -2.74
N GLU A 271 -1.72 -12.70 -1.71
CA GLU A 271 -1.92 -11.57 -0.79
C GLU A 271 -1.25 -10.28 -1.28
N HIS A 272 -0.50 -10.33 -2.40
CA HIS A 272 0.19 -9.16 -2.93
C HIS A 272 -0.79 -8.02 -3.26
N LEU A 273 -0.41 -6.79 -2.93
CA LEU A 273 -1.28 -5.63 -3.01
C LEU A 273 -1.13 -4.86 -4.32
N TRP A 274 -2.28 -4.46 -4.84
CA TRP A 274 -2.40 -3.65 -6.05
C TRP A 274 -3.24 -2.41 -5.78
N ARG A 275 -2.68 -1.25 -6.06
CA ARG A 275 -3.47 -0.01 -6.10
C ARG A 275 -4.27 0.00 -7.40
N VAL A 276 -5.60 -0.05 -7.30
CA VAL A 276 -6.49 -0.13 -8.47
C VAL A 276 -7.59 0.92 -8.40
N ARG A 277 -8.11 1.31 -9.56
CA ARG A 277 -9.28 2.17 -9.66
C ARG A 277 -10.23 1.66 -10.75
N THR A 278 -11.50 1.98 -10.62
CA THR A 278 -12.48 1.71 -11.67
C THR A 278 -12.61 2.93 -12.59
N ALA A 279 -13.18 2.74 -13.78
CA ALA A 279 -13.51 3.85 -14.69
C ALA A 279 -14.45 4.89 -14.04
N ARG A 280 -15.30 4.47 -13.06
CA ARG A 280 -16.16 5.36 -12.29
C ARG A 280 -15.35 6.19 -11.30
N ASP A 281 -14.37 5.57 -10.60
CA ASP A 281 -13.48 6.27 -9.65
C ASP A 281 -12.68 7.34 -10.41
N ARG A 282 -12.10 6.97 -11.57
CA ARG A 282 -11.37 7.91 -12.42
C ARG A 282 -12.21 9.12 -12.87
N ARG A 283 -13.47 8.88 -13.31
CA ARG A 283 -14.36 9.97 -13.74
C ARG A 283 -14.74 10.92 -12.60
N ARG A 284 -14.79 10.41 -11.36
CA ARG A 284 -15.14 11.17 -10.16
C ARG A 284 -13.94 11.74 -9.41
N GLY A 285 -12.72 11.60 -9.95
CA GLY A 285 -11.49 12.03 -9.28
C GLY A 285 -11.21 11.31 -7.95
N ARG A 286 -11.82 10.13 -7.70
CA ARG A 286 -11.64 9.40 -6.46
C ARG A 286 -10.28 8.73 -6.44
N PRO A 287 -9.60 8.65 -5.27
CA PRO A 287 -8.38 7.90 -5.11
C PRO A 287 -8.59 6.42 -5.45
N GLY A 288 -7.53 5.74 -5.87
CA GLY A 288 -7.53 4.29 -6.06
C GLY A 288 -7.73 3.58 -4.71
N ARG A 289 -8.15 2.34 -4.79
CA ARG A 289 -8.23 1.43 -3.63
C ARG A 289 -7.13 0.38 -3.73
N VAL A 290 -6.71 -0.14 -2.60
CA VAL A 290 -5.72 -1.23 -2.56
C VAL A 290 -6.47 -2.55 -2.39
N LEU A 291 -6.18 -3.53 -3.25
CA LEU A 291 -6.77 -4.87 -3.22
C LEU A 291 -5.69 -5.93 -3.33
N GLU A 292 -5.90 -7.06 -2.67
CA GLU A 292 -5.06 -8.25 -2.83
C GLU A 292 -5.27 -8.90 -4.20
N THR A 293 -4.26 -9.62 -4.68
CA THR A 293 -4.31 -10.38 -5.94
C THR A 293 -5.52 -11.31 -6.00
N ARG A 294 -5.78 -12.09 -4.94
CA ARG A 294 -6.94 -13.00 -4.87
C ARG A 294 -8.29 -12.27 -4.89
N ALA A 295 -8.40 -11.13 -4.21
CA ALA A 295 -9.62 -10.31 -4.20
C ALA A 295 -9.85 -9.65 -5.57
N LEU A 296 -8.76 -9.24 -6.23
CA LEU A 296 -8.78 -8.68 -7.57
C LEU A 296 -9.22 -9.74 -8.59
N ALA A 297 -8.70 -10.98 -8.50
CA ALA A 297 -9.05 -12.08 -9.38
C ALA A 297 -10.55 -12.42 -9.32
N ARG A 298 -11.12 -12.53 -8.11
CA ARG A 298 -12.55 -12.81 -7.91
C ARG A 298 -13.48 -11.74 -8.49
N ARG A 299 -13.01 -10.50 -8.64
CA ARG A 299 -13.81 -9.34 -9.01
C ARG A 299 -13.38 -8.69 -10.33
N LEU A 300 -12.55 -9.39 -11.12
CA LEU A 300 -11.89 -8.83 -12.30
C LEU A 300 -12.86 -8.31 -13.34
N ARG A 301 -13.99 -9.00 -13.56
CA ARG A 301 -15.02 -8.64 -14.54
C ARG A 301 -16.32 -8.27 -13.86
N ARG A 302 -17.04 -7.31 -14.46
CA ARG A 302 -18.43 -6.99 -14.12
C ARG A 302 -19.20 -6.83 -15.42
N LEU A 303 -20.28 -7.59 -15.59
CA LEU A 303 -21.08 -7.57 -16.82
C LEU A 303 -20.21 -7.74 -18.09
N GLY A 304 -19.27 -8.70 -18.06
CA GLY A 304 -18.37 -8.98 -19.18
C GLY A 304 -17.23 -7.95 -19.40
N ARG A 305 -17.23 -6.81 -18.71
CA ARG A 305 -16.23 -5.73 -18.89
C ARG A 305 -15.13 -5.78 -17.83
N LEU A 306 -13.90 -5.50 -18.23
CA LEU A 306 -12.78 -5.33 -17.32
C LEU A 306 -13.04 -4.16 -16.36
N ARG A 307 -12.84 -4.41 -15.06
CA ARG A 307 -13.24 -3.48 -14.00
C ARG A 307 -12.13 -2.58 -13.53
N PHE A 308 -10.91 -3.09 -13.45
CA PHE A 308 -9.82 -2.46 -12.72
C PHE A 308 -8.73 -1.92 -13.64
N GLU A 309 -8.28 -0.71 -13.34
CA GLU A 309 -7.16 -0.02 -13.96
C GLU A 309 -6.03 0.11 -12.95
N LEU A 310 -4.80 -0.20 -13.36
CA LEU A 310 -3.58 0.03 -12.59
C LEU A 310 -3.08 1.45 -12.80
N PRO A 311 -2.39 2.05 -11.81
CA PRO A 311 -1.70 3.31 -12.00
C PRO A 311 -0.55 3.16 -13.01
N LEU A 312 -0.19 4.27 -13.63
CA LEU A 312 0.98 4.39 -14.49
C LEU A 312 1.98 5.33 -13.83
N LEU A 313 3.23 5.30 -14.27
CA LEU A 313 4.23 6.30 -13.91
C LEU A 313 3.66 7.70 -14.14
N SER A 314 3.79 8.59 -13.16
CA SER A 314 3.32 9.98 -13.25
C SER A 314 4.31 10.88 -13.98
N ALA A 315 5.59 10.49 -14.03
CA ALA A 315 6.66 11.06 -14.82
C ALA A 315 7.52 9.94 -15.44
N PRO A 316 8.34 10.23 -16.45
CA PRO A 316 9.30 9.28 -16.99
C PRO A 316 10.24 8.75 -15.92
N ALA A 317 10.55 7.43 -15.94
CA ALA A 317 11.53 6.86 -15.04
C ALA A 317 12.89 7.56 -15.15
N GLU A 318 13.49 7.95 -14.05
CA GLU A 318 14.82 8.54 -14.00
C GLU A 318 15.88 7.43 -13.96
N LEU A 319 16.51 7.19 -15.10
CA LEU A 319 17.59 6.22 -15.24
C LEU A 319 18.94 6.96 -15.36
N GLU A 320 20.00 6.27 -15.02
CA GLU A 320 21.35 6.81 -15.11
C GLU A 320 21.72 7.23 -16.52
N ALA A 321 22.46 8.32 -16.63
CA ALA A 321 22.96 8.82 -17.90
C ALA A 321 24.05 7.87 -18.43
N ARG A 322 23.91 7.45 -19.68
CA ARG A 322 24.92 6.68 -20.40
C ARG A 322 25.34 7.44 -21.63
N GLU A 323 26.61 7.36 -21.96
CA GLU A 323 27.11 7.91 -23.21
C GLU A 323 26.51 7.15 -24.39
N VAL A 324 26.19 7.89 -25.43
CA VAL A 324 25.59 7.38 -26.65
C VAL A 324 26.38 7.89 -27.86
N ALA A 325 26.69 7.00 -28.79
CA ALA A 325 27.54 7.29 -29.95
C ALA A 325 26.85 8.20 -30.98
N LEU A 326 25.52 8.14 -31.09
CA LEU A 326 24.74 8.89 -32.07
C LEU A 326 23.67 9.74 -31.39
N ASP A 327 23.27 10.84 -32.03
CA ASP A 327 22.12 11.61 -31.59
C ASP A 327 20.88 10.70 -31.50
N PRO A 328 20.20 10.66 -30.33
CA PRO A 328 19.08 9.72 -30.10
C PRO A 328 17.91 9.90 -31.08
N TYR A 329 17.62 11.15 -31.50
CA TYR A 329 16.55 11.41 -32.47
C TYR A 329 16.91 10.87 -33.85
N THR A 330 18.16 11.09 -34.29
CA THR A 330 18.69 10.59 -35.56
C THR A 330 18.68 9.06 -35.61
N LEU A 331 19.13 8.40 -34.53
CA LEU A 331 19.05 6.94 -34.41
C LEU A 331 17.59 6.45 -34.48
N GLY A 332 16.67 7.12 -33.78
CA GLY A 332 15.26 6.78 -33.81
C GLY A 332 14.65 6.87 -35.21
N ARG A 333 14.94 7.93 -35.93
CA ARG A 333 14.51 8.06 -37.34
C ARG A 333 15.05 6.94 -38.21
N TRP A 334 16.34 6.69 -38.14
CA TRP A 334 16.98 5.65 -38.91
C TRP A 334 16.40 4.25 -38.63
N LEU A 335 16.24 3.87 -37.35
CA LEU A 335 15.61 2.60 -36.95
C LEU A 335 14.17 2.48 -37.48
N GLY A 336 13.40 3.57 -37.40
CA GLY A 336 12.02 3.61 -37.87
C GLY A 336 11.89 3.49 -39.40
N GLU A 337 12.78 4.10 -40.16
CA GLU A 337 12.82 3.99 -41.62
C GLU A 337 13.28 2.61 -42.07
N ALA A 338 14.32 2.07 -41.45
CA ALA A 338 14.87 0.76 -41.81
C ALA A 338 13.92 -0.41 -41.49
N ALA A 339 13.10 -0.30 -40.43
CA ALA A 339 12.15 -1.33 -40.04
C ALA A 339 10.71 -1.09 -40.58
N SER A 340 10.51 -0.07 -41.39
CA SER A 340 9.21 0.25 -41.98
C SER A 340 8.82 -0.82 -43.02
N PRO A 341 7.59 -1.38 -42.94
CA PRO A 341 7.06 -2.29 -43.95
C PRO A 341 6.72 -1.55 -45.27
N VAL A 342 6.63 -0.24 -45.24
CA VAL A 342 6.39 0.62 -46.42
C VAL A 342 7.71 1.23 -46.84
N ARG A 343 8.47 0.53 -47.67
CA ARG A 343 9.62 1.12 -48.36
C ARG A 343 9.09 1.99 -49.52
N PRO A 344 9.42 3.26 -49.61
CA PRO A 344 9.34 3.98 -50.90
C PRO A 344 10.29 3.28 -51.86
N ALA A 345 9.83 2.99 -53.07
CA ALA A 345 10.51 2.17 -54.07
C ALA A 345 11.85 2.74 -54.58
N GLN A 346 12.34 3.87 -54.08
CA GLN A 346 13.50 4.58 -54.58
C GLN A 346 14.32 5.43 -53.60
N ALA A 347 14.37 5.08 -52.29
CA ALA A 347 15.29 5.78 -51.40
C ALA A 347 16.20 4.75 -50.71
N GLU A 348 17.43 4.65 -51.16
CA GLU A 348 18.49 4.10 -50.34
C GLU A 348 18.64 4.95 -49.08
N PRO A 349 18.72 4.34 -47.88
CA PRO A 349 18.98 5.09 -46.67
C PRO A 349 20.36 5.74 -46.82
N ALA A 350 20.43 7.07 -46.69
CA ALA A 350 21.70 7.78 -46.71
C ALA A 350 22.63 7.17 -45.66
N PRO A 351 23.92 6.90 -46.02
CA PRO A 351 24.84 6.27 -45.10
C PRO A 351 24.99 7.13 -43.83
N LEU A 352 25.04 6.50 -42.69
CA LEU A 352 25.16 7.10 -41.33
C LEU A 352 26.30 8.17 -41.26
N ALA A 353 27.33 8.04 -42.08
CA ALA A 353 28.43 8.98 -42.16
C ALA A 353 28.03 10.40 -42.61
N ALA A 354 26.91 10.56 -43.33
CA ALA A 354 26.48 11.87 -43.83
C ALA A 354 25.73 12.70 -42.78
N HIS A 355 25.30 12.10 -41.68
CA HIS A 355 24.55 12.77 -40.61
C HIS A 355 25.35 13.02 -39.31
N ALA A 356 26.64 12.65 -39.30
CA ALA A 356 27.52 12.80 -38.13
C ALA A 356 28.11 14.24 -37.97
N VAL A 357 27.79 15.16 -38.85
CA VAL A 357 28.33 16.52 -38.81
C VAL A 357 27.20 17.50 -38.51
N LEU A 358 27.08 17.88 -37.24
CA LEU A 358 26.69 19.20 -36.73
C LEU A 358 26.23 19.10 -35.27
N ALA A 359 27.19 18.80 -34.36
CA ALA A 359 27.08 19.28 -32.98
C ALA A 359 27.73 20.69 -32.94
N PRO A 360 27.08 21.71 -32.39
CA PRO A 360 27.73 23.03 -32.26
C PRO A 360 28.91 22.90 -31.27
N ARG A 361 30.12 23.14 -31.77
CA ARG A 361 31.31 23.35 -30.94
C ARG A 361 31.04 24.58 -30.09
N ARG A 362 30.88 24.38 -28.78
CA ARG A 362 31.05 25.48 -27.81
C ARG A 362 32.52 25.83 -27.78
N SER A 363 32.83 27.07 -28.17
CA SER A 363 34.12 27.68 -28.01
C SER A 363 34.56 27.69 -26.54
N LEU A 364 35.64 27.01 -26.22
CA LEU A 364 36.36 27.17 -24.98
C LEU A 364 37.60 27.97 -25.27
N ALA A 365 37.83 29.03 -24.47
CA ALA A 365 38.99 29.92 -24.47
C ALA A 365 40.28 29.15 -24.15
N PRO A 366 41.47 29.68 -24.50
CA PRO A 366 42.72 28.95 -24.49
C PRO A 366 43.31 28.87 -23.07
N ALA A 367 43.71 27.67 -22.65
CA ALA A 367 44.63 27.48 -21.53
C ALA A 367 45.83 26.65 -22.02
N GLY A 368 47.00 27.07 -21.57
CA GLY A 368 48.32 26.72 -22.02
C GLY A 368 48.81 25.26 -21.81
N PRO A 369 50.07 24.98 -22.06
CA PRO A 369 50.53 23.69 -22.55
C PRO A 369 50.99 22.71 -21.46
N ALA A 370 50.54 21.46 -21.56
CA ALA A 370 51.33 20.31 -21.09
C ALA A 370 50.68 19.00 -21.59
N GLY A 371 51.50 18.19 -22.23
CA GLY A 371 51.13 17.00 -22.96
C GLY A 371 50.62 15.87 -22.12
N ALA A 372 49.71 15.11 -22.73
CA ALA A 372 49.50 13.69 -22.58
C ALA A 372 48.65 13.18 -23.72
N LEU A 373 49.10 12.14 -24.35
CA LEU A 373 48.53 11.42 -25.47
C LEU A 373 47.06 11.05 -25.22
N ALA A 374 46.12 11.57 -25.99
CA ALA A 374 44.78 11.04 -26.05
C ALA A 374 44.81 9.81 -26.94
N GLU A 375 44.71 8.62 -26.32
CA GLU A 375 44.42 7.40 -27.03
C GLU A 375 43.05 7.51 -27.73
N ALA A 376 43.07 7.36 -29.03
CA ALA A 376 41.89 7.27 -29.85
C ALA A 376 41.05 6.07 -29.43
N ALA A 377 39.78 6.27 -29.08
CA ALA A 377 38.83 5.22 -28.82
C ALA A 377 38.82 4.22 -30.00
N PRO A 378 38.83 2.90 -29.74
CA PRO A 378 38.96 1.91 -30.81
C PRO A 378 37.78 1.98 -31.76
N ALA A 379 38.04 1.99 -33.04
CA ALA A 379 37.07 1.96 -34.14
C ALA A 379 36.09 0.74 -34.12
N GLY A 380 36.29 -0.21 -33.22
CA GLY A 380 35.45 -1.38 -33.02
C GLY A 380 34.05 -1.08 -32.45
N ALA A 381 33.85 -0.02 -31.67
CA ALA A 381 32.54 0.31 -31.07
C ALA A 381 31.50 0.81 -32.08
N LEU A 382 31.94 1.29 -33.23
CA LEU A 382 31.08 1.74 -34.34
C LEU A 382 30.58 0.56 -35.21
N ALA A 383 31.29 -0.58 -35.21
CA ALA A 383 30.92 -1.75 -36.01
C ALA A 383 29.75 -2.57 -35.40
N GLU A 384 29.50 -2.46 -34.06
CA GLU A 384 28.37 -3.13 -33.43
C GLU A 384 27.03 -2.39 -33.67
N ALA A 385 27.04 -1.10 -34.00
CA ALA A 385 25.83 -0.31 -34.16
C ALA A 385 25.34 -0.18 -35.62
N ALA A 386 26.16 -0.51 -36.60
CA ALA A 386 25.80 -0.43 -38.01
C ALA A 386 25.63 -1.82 -38.65
N PRO A 387 24.42 -2.20 -39.12
CA PRO A 387 24.28 -3.42 -39.94
C PRO A 387 24.99 -3.25 -41.28
N ALA A 388 25.60 -4.35 -41.77
CA ALA A 388 26.18 -4.41 -43.12
C ALA A 388 25.13 -3.99 -44.16
N ALA A 389 25.56 -3.24 -45.19
CA ALA A 389 24.67 -2.76 -46.25
C ALA A 389 23.95 -3.97 -46.90
N GLY A 390 22.61 -3.97 -46.80
CA GLY A 390 21.75 -4.99 -47.45
C GLY A 390 20.98 -5.94 -46.48
N GLN A 391 21.28 -6.02 -45.20
CA GLN A 391 20.49 -6.81 -44.26
C GLN A 391 19.48 -5.94 -43.54
N ALA A 392 18.19 -6.34 -43.58
CA ALA A 392 17.16 -5.70 -42.77
C ALA A 392 17.57 -5.74 -41.26
N PRO A 393 17.46 -4.66 -40.47
CA PRO A 393 17.88 -4.64 -39.08
C PRO A 393 17.05 -5.65 -38.26
N THR A 394 17.64 -6.79 -37.98
CA THR A 394 17.09 -7.78 -37.04
C THR A 394 17.33 -7.37 -35.59
N ARG A 395 18.10 -6.27 -35.38
CA ARG A 395 18.48 -5.77 -34.06
C ARG A 395 17.48 -4.73 -33.56
N GLY A 396 17.15 -4.80 -32.27
CA GLY A 396 16.32 -3.83 -31.57
C GLY A 396 17.07 -2.52 -31.23
N ILE A 397 16.52 -1.75 -30.29
CA ILE A 397 17.15 -0.52 -29.77
C ILE A 397 18.35 -0.91 -28.88
N PRO A 398 19.54 -0.30 -29.06
CA PRO A 398 20.67 -0.57 -28.18
C PRO A 398 20.36 -0.23 -26.72
N ARG A 399 20.76 -1.09 -25.79
CA ARG A 399 20.47 -0.93 -24.35
C ARG A 399 20.92 0.43 -23.78
N ALA A 400 22.04 0.98 -24.27
CA ALA A 400 22.53 2.30 -23.86
C ALA A 400 21.55 3.44 -24.16
N TYR A 401 20.65 3.28 -25.14
CA TYR A 401 19.60 4.25 -25.44
C TYR A 401 18.30 3.94 -24.72
N LEU A 402 17.94 2.66 -24.60
CA LEU A 402 16.71 2.21 -23.96
C LEU A 402 16.74 2.45 -22.45
N HIS A 403 17.90 2.19 -21.81
CA HIS A 403 18.15 2.41 -20.38
C HIS A 403 19.04 3.63 -20.16
N ASN A 404 18.51 4.82 -20.48
CA ASN A 404 19.21 6.10 -20.36
C ASN A 404 18.27 7.14 -19.74
N ARG A 405 18.78 8.35 -19.45
CA ARG A 405 17.99 9.47 -18.95
C ARG A 405 16.77 9.76 -19.85
N ALA A 406 15.72 10.32 -19.25
CA ALA A 406 14.44 10.55 -19.91
C ALA A 406 14.56 11.34 -21.23
N SER A 407 15.46 12.36 -21.28
CA SER A 407 15.67 13.19 -22.49
C SER A 407 16.16 12.38 -23.70
N VAL A 408 17.06 11.41 -23.49
CA VAL A 408 17.57 10.51 -24.53
C VAL A 408 16.45 9.61 -25.05
N ARG A 409 15.67 9.01 -24.13
CA ARG A 409 14.55 8.12 -24.48
C ARG A 409 13.42 8.84 -25.18
N ILE A 410 13.11 10.08 -24.78
CA ILE A 410 12.09 10.92 -25.44
C ILE A 410 12.56 11.28 -26.85
N ALA A 411 13.80 11.71 -27.01
CA ALA A 411 14.36 12.06 -28.34
C ALA A 411 14.36 10.86 -29.29
N LEU A 412 14.75 9.68 -28.79
CA LEU A 412 14.70 8.41 -29.53
C LEU A 412 13.28 8.07 -29.97
N LEU A 413 12.31 8.16 -29.07
CA LEU A 413 10.89 7.89 -29.37
C LEU A 413 10.37 8.87 -30.41
N GLN A 414 10.69 10.17 -30.29
CA GLN A 414 10.31 11.19 -31.28
C GLN A 414 10.89 10.87 -32.66
N GLY A 415 12.14 10.44 -32.73
CA GLY A 415 12.75 10.01 -33.99
C GLY A 415 12.02 8.83 -34.62
N LEU A 416 11.72 7.78 -33.85
CA LEU A 416 10.94 6.64 -34.32
C LEU A 416 9.56 7.06 -34.85
N LEU A 417 8.86 7.92 -34.12
CA LEU A 417 7.52 8.39 -34.50
C LEU A 417 7.51 9.39 -35.66
N ASP A 418 8.59 10.13 -35.85
CA ASP A 418 8.76 11.06 -36.95
C ASP A 418 9.22 10.37 -38.26
N SER A 419 9.66 9.10 -38.17
CA SER A 419 9.94 8.28 -39.38
C SER A 419 8.67 8.00 -40.19
N ALA A 420 8.81 7.40 -41.36
CA ALA A 420 7.68 6.95 -42.19
C ALA A 420 6.81 5.89 -41.52
N ALA A 421 7.37 5.16 -40.53
CA ALA A 421 6.67 4.13 -39.76
C ALA A 421 5.70 4.70 -38.70
N GLY A 422 5.84 5.98 -38.32
CA GLY A 422 5.07 6.66 -37.31
C GLY A 422 4.03 7.64 -37.83
N GLY A 423 2.92 7.80 -37.12
CA GLY A 423 1.88 8.76 -37.50
C GLY A 423 0.73 8.86 -36.49
N VAL A 424 -0.29 9.63 -36.84
CA VAL A 424 -1.51 9.80 -36.04
C VAL A 424 -2.62 8.93 -36.62
N ALA A 425 -3.18 8.06 -35.76
CA ALA A 425 -4.32 7.22 -36.12
C ALA A 425 -5.62 7.80 -35.52
N ALA A 426 -6.35 8.49 -36.37
CA ALA A 426 -7.59 9.15 -36.02
C ALA A 426 -8.81 8.23 -36.20
N ARG A 427 -9.80 8.38 -35.31
CA ARG A 427 -11.16 7.87 -35.48
C ARG A 427 -12.10 9.05 -35.54
N PRO A 428 -12.87 9.23 -36.63
CA PRO A 428 -13.86 10.31 -36.73
C PRO A 428 -14.85 10.18 -35.55
N GLY A 429 -15.23 11.30 -34.95
CA GLY A 429 -16.30 11.38 -33.97
C GLY A 429 -17.59 11.81 -34.68
N ALA A 430 -18.73 11.24 -34.32
CA ALA A 430 -20.04 11.60 -34.89
C ALA A 430 -20.45 13.04 -34.52
N LEU A 431 -19.94 13.60 -33.42
CA LEU A 431 -20.19 14.95 -32.93
C LEU A 431 -18.90 15.49 -32.28
N GLY A 432 -18.21 16.42 -32.94
CA GLY A 432 -17.03 17.13 -32.40
C GLY A 432 -15.68 16.56 -32.81
N ARG A 433 -14.58 17.02 -32.12
CA ARG A 433 -13.21 16.58 -32.41
C ARG A 433 -13.08 15.06 -32.22
N GLY A 434 -12.71 14.35 -33.28
CA GLY A 434 -12.44 12.92 -33.26
C GLY A 434 -11.36 12.53 -32.23
N ARG A 435 -11.26 11.25 -31.92
CA ARG A 435 -10.24 10.70 -31.00
C ARG A 435 -9.08 10.13 -31.80
N ALA A 436 -7.85 10.28 -31.30
CA ALA A 436 -6.68 9.73 -31.95
C ALA A 436 -5.71 9.05 -30.97
N THR A 437 -4.89 8.16 -31.52
CA THR A 437 -3.71 7.55 -30.88
C THR A 437 -2.51 7.79 -31.79
N VAL A 438 -1.32 7.75 -31.21
CA VAL A 438 -0.10 7.67 -32.01
C VAL A 438 0.05 6.24 -32.50
N ARG A 439 0.37 6.04 -33.77
CA ARG A 439 0.58 4.73 -34.36
C ARG A 439 2.02 4.57 -34.82
N TYR A 440 2.59 3.41 -34.58
CA TYR A 440 3.89 3.01 -35.07
C TYR A 440 3.78 1.63 -35.72
N THR A 441 4.48 1.39 -36.83
CA THR A 441 4.40 0.13 -37.58
C THR A 441 5.79 -0.39 -37.85
N THR A 442 6.05 -1.68 -37.55
CA THR A 442 7.36 -2.29 -37.76
C THR A 442 7.23 -3.76 -38.19
N ALA A 443 8.18 -4.24 -38.99
CA ALA A 443 8.32 -5.66 -39.32
C ALA A 443 9.24 -6.40 -38.33
N SER A 444 9.97 -5.68 -37.45
CA SER A 444 10.88 -6.26 -36.45
C SER A 444 10.17 -6.56 -35.14
N PRO A 445 10.13 -7.83 -34.67
CA PRO A 445 9.58 -8.17 -33.35
C PRO A 445 10.43 -7.56 -32.22
N ALA A 446 11.76 -7.53 -32.34
CA ALA A 446 12.63 -6.92 -31.34
C ALA A 446 12.34 -5.42 -31.18
N LEU A 447 12.25 -4.68 -32.30
CA LEU A 447 11.93 -3.25 -32.27
C LEU A 447 10.50 -2.99 -31.72
N ARG A 448 9.54 -3.89 -31.98
CA ARG A 448 8.21 -3.83 -31.36
C ARG A 448 8.31 -3.87 -29.83
N ASP A 449 9.06 -4.84 -29.29
CA ASP A 449 9.18 -5.03 -27.86
C ASP A 449 9.93 -3.89 -27.17
N ASP A 450 11.01 -3.43 -27.81
CA ASP A 450 11.77 -2.28 -27.31
C ASP A 450 10.96 -0.98 -27.33
N VAL A 451 10.15 -0.72 -28.36
CA VAL A 451 9.24 0.43 -28.40
C VAL A 451 8.17 0.33 -27.33
N VAL A 452 7.65 -0.86 -27.03
CA VAL A 452 6.71 -1.07 -25.94
C VAL A 452 7.36 -0.77 -24.60
N GLU A 453 8.58 -1.25 -24.34
CA GLU A 453 9.35 -0.96 -23.13
C GLU A 453 9.65 0.55 -23.01
N LEU A 454 10.13 1.17 -24.09
CA LEU A 454 10.41 2.60 -24.16
C LEU A 454 9.18 3.43 -23.78
N VAL A 455 8.03 3.16 -24.38
CA VAL A 455 6.78 3.87 -24.11
C VAL A 455 6.33 3.67 -22.65
N ARG A 456 6.44 2.46 -22.11
CA ARG A 456 6.09 2.16 -20.72
C ARG A 456 6.97 2.89 -19.71
N SER A 457 8.28 2.96 -19.98
CA SER A 457 9.24 3.65 -19.12
C SER A 457 9.04 5.17 -19.09
N LEU A 458 8.32 5.71 -20.06
CA LEU A 458 7.89 7.11 -20.15
C LEU A 458 6.47 7.37 -19.60
N GLY A 459 5.87 6.38 -18.93
CA GLY A 459 4.51 6.49 -18.38
C GLY A 459 3.38 6.30 -19.40
N GLY A 460 3.71 5.88 -20.63
CA GLY A 460 2.75 5.59 -21.68
C GLY A 460 2.24 4.15 -21.68
N VAL A 461 1.37 3.85 -22.62
CA VAL A 461 0.81 2.53 -22.89
C VAL A 461 0.88 2.27 -24.39
N ALA A 462 1.47 1.14 -24.79
CA ALA A 462 1.51 0.66 -26.16
C ALA A 462 0.81 -0.70 -26.26
N THR A 463 -0.18 -0.79 -27.13
CA THR A 463 -0.84 -2.06 -27.49
C THR A 463 -0.50 -2.40 -28.92
N TRP A 464 -0.34 -3.67 -29.26
CA TRP A 464 0.02 -4.06 -30.62
C TRP A 464 -0.85 -5.18 -31.14
N ARG A 465 -0.87 -5.29 -32.49
CA ARG A 465 -1.54 -6.34 -33.25
C ARG A 465 -0.68 -6.74 -34.42
N THR A 466 -0.74 -8.02 -34.80
CA THR A 466 -0.09 -8.54 -36.01
C THR A 466 -1.03 -8.38 -37.21
N ARG A 467 -0.47 -7.94 -38.34
CA ARG A 467 -1.11 -7.99 -39.62
C ARG A 467 -0.31 -8.95 -40.52
N PRO A 468 -0.95 -9.95 -41.14
CA PRO A 468 -0.27 -10.73 -42.17
C PRO A 468 0.03 -9.80 -43.35
N CYS A 469 1.23 -9.86 -43.93
CA CYS A 469 1.51 -9.26 -45.22
C CYS A 469 0.78 -10.08 -46.28
N ALA A 470 -0.19 -9.46 -46.95
CA ALA A 470 -0.73 -10.01 -48.18
C ALA A 470 0.38 -10.01 -49.21
N ALA A 471 0.72 -11.20 -49.71
CA ALA A 471 1.63 -11.32 -50.86
C ALA A 471 0.90 -10.69 -52.08
N GLY A 472 1.39 -9.54 -52.55
CA GLY A 472 1.00 -8.92 -53.83
C GLY A 472 -0.37 -8.25 -53.82
N SER A 473 -0.45 -6.98 -53.44
CA SER A 473 -1.34 -5.97 -54.07
C SER A 473 -0.83 -4.58 -53.71
N ALA A 474 -0.19 -3.94 -54.67
CA ALA A 474 -0.13 -2.48 -54.72
C ALA A 474 -1.54 -1.98 -54.97
N GLY A 475 -2.08 -1.14 -54.08
CA GLY A 475 -3.29 -0.38 -54.30
C GLY A 475 -4.61 -1.03 -53.84
N ALA A 476 -5.01 -0.74 -52.61
CA ALA A 476 -6.41 -0.45 -52.24
C ALA A 476 -6.46 0.10 -50.82
N ALA A 477 -6.62 1.39 -50.72
CA ALA A 477 -7.18 2.00 -49.51
C ALA A 477 -8.64 1.63 -49.41
N VAL A 478 -9.16 1.66 -48.15
CA VAL A 478 -10.57 1.81 -47.79
C VAL A 478 -11.26 0.62 -47.12
N ALA A 479 -11.67 0.94 -45.91
CA ALA A 479 -12.87 0.58 -45.19
C ALA A 479 -13.22 -0.91 -44.93
N GLY A 480 -13.38 -1.21 -43.66
CA GLY A 480 -14.07 -2.42 -43.19
C GLY A 480 -14.00 -2.56 -41.67
N ALA A 481 -15.09 -2.20 -41.03
CA ALA A 481 -15.31 -2.34 -39.61
C ALA A 481 -15.45 -3.80 -39.21
N GLY A 482 -15.00 -4.13 -37.99
CA GLY A 482 -15.54 -5.22 -37.19
C GLY A 482 -14.85 -6.55 -37.30
N ALA A 483 -13.96 -6.85 -36.36
CA ALA A 483 -13.70 -8.21 -35.91
C ALA A 483 -12.97 -8.23 -34.58
N GLY A 484 -13.33 -9.14 -33.74
CA GLY A 484 -13.10 -9.32 -32.33
C GLY A 484 -11.64 -9.28 -31.86
N TYR A 485 -11.50 -8.82 -30.64
CA TYR A 485 -10.33 -8.89 -29.82
C TYR A 485 -9.96 -10.35 -29.53
N GLN A 486 -8.95 -10.86 -30.17
CA GLN A 486 -8.20 -12.03 -29.68
C GLN A 486 -6.84 -11.54 -29.17
N ALA A 487 -6.68 -11.62 -27.87
CA ALA A 487 -5.37 -11.49 -27.21
C ALA A 487 -4.54 -12.72 -27.62
N GLY A 488 -3.41 -12.47 -28.25
CA GLY A 488 -2.51 -13.52 -28.71
C GLY A 488 -1.94 -14.35 -27.57
N SER A 489 -2.39 -15.57 -27.43
CA SER A 489 -1.67 -16.64 -26.75
C SER A 489 -0.50 -17.05 -27.64
N ALA A 490 0.70 -17.17 -27.05
CA ALA A 490 1.83 -17.79 -27.70
C ALA A 490 1.52 -19.29 -27.93
N GLY A 491 1.08 -19.62 -29.13
CA GLY A 491 0.97 -20.99 -29.62
C GLY A 491 2.05 -21.20 -30.66
N ALA A 492 3.00 -22.09 -30.37
CA ALA A 492 3.94 -22.62 -31.33
C ALA A 492 3.17 -23.52 -32.30
N GLY A 493 3.43 -23.38 -33.59
CA GLY A 493 3.03 -24.37 -34.58
C GLY A 493 2.50 -23.77 -35.90
N GLY A 494 3.26 -23.92 -36.96
CA GLY A 494 2.78 -23.67 -38.31
C GLY A 494 3.84 -23.07 -39.23
N THR A 495 4.78 -23.91 -39.74
CA THR A 495 5.61 -23.65 -40.92
C THR A 495 4.72 -23.64 -42.15
N GLY A 496 4.48 -22.44 -42.69
CA GLY A 496 3.78 -22.28 -43.97
C GLY A 496 4.06 -20.91 -44.58
N ALA A 497 4.77 -20.90 -45.73
CA ALA A 497 4.94 -19.82 -46.70
C ALA A 497 5.29 -18.42 -46.18
N GLY A 498 6.51 -18.00 -46.41
CA GLY A 498 7.27 -16.76 -46.14
C GLY A 498 6.64 -15.38 -46.15
N GLY A 499 5.52 -15.15 -45.53
CA GLY A 499 4.94 -13.81 -45.32
C GLY A 499 5.49 -13.13 -44.06
N ARG A 500 6.30 -12.06 -44.18
CA ARG A 500 6.77 -11.25 -43.04
C ARG A 500 5.61 -10.64 -42.30
N ALA A 501 5.42 -10.98 -41.02
CA ALA A 501 4.42 -10.36 -40.17
C ALA A 501 4.72 -8.88 -39.92
N THR A 502 3.70 -8.03 -39.99
CA THR A 502 3.78 -6.60 -39.65
C THR A 502 3.12 -6.32 -38.30
N TYR A 503 3.81 -5.66 -37.42
CA TYR A 503 3.32 -5.27 -36.10
C TYR A 503 2.87 -3.81 -36.13
N VAL A 504 1.62 -3.56 -35.74
CA VAL A 504 1.02 -2.24 -35.65
C VAL A 504 0.80 -1.90 -34.19
N LEU A 505 1.53 -0.91 -33.68
CA LEU A 505 1.44 -0.41 -32.31
C LEU A 505 0.52 0.80 -32.25
N ASP A 506 -0.45 0.79 -31.34
CA ASP A 506 -1.27 1.93 -30.96
C ASP A 506 -0.75 2.47 -29.62
N ILE A 507 -0.12 3.65 -29.63
CA ILE A 507 0.60 4.27 -28.51
C ILE A 507 -0.22 5.39 -27.90
N ARG A 508 -0.29 5.46 -26.59
CA ARG A 508 -0.93 6.52 -25.80
C ARG A 508 0.11 7.07 -24.82
N LEU A 509 0.44 8.33 -24.94
CA LEU A 509 1.42 9.00 -24.08
C LEU A 509 0.75 9.89 -23.04
N PRO A 510 1.41 10.19 -21.91
CA PRO A 510 1.00 11.24 -20.99
C PRO A 510 0.89 12.60 -21.70
N PRO A 511 -0.04 13.48 -21.26
CA PRO A 511 -0.29 14.76 -21.97
C PRO A 511 0.92 15.71 -22.02
N HIS A 512 1.85 15.58 -21.09
CA HIS A 512 3.06 16.41 -21.02
C HIS A 512 4.16 15.98 -21.98
N LEU A 513 4.02 14.81 -22.64
CA LEU A 513 4.98 14.31 -23.62
C LEU A 513 4.52 14.61 -25.04
N THR A 514 5.37 15.29 -25.79
CA THR A 514 5.17 15.60 -27.22
C THR A 514 5.72 14.45 -28.05
N PRO A 515 4.88 13.69 -28.78
CA PRO A 515 5.33 12.52 -29.55
C PRO A 515 6.12 12.85 -30.81
N PHE A 516 5.94 14.06 -31.39
CA PHE A 516 6.51 14.43 -32.65
C PHE A 516 7.36 15.71 -32.56
N ARG A 517 8.46 15.80 -33.33
CA ARG A 517 9.20 17.04 -33.58
C ARG A 517 8.76 17.68 -34.89
N LEU A 518 8.37 16.87 -35.89
CA LEU A 518 7.95 17.39 -37.21
C LEU A 518 6.66 18.22 -37.11
N PRO A 519 6.67 19.50 -37.60
CA PRO A 519 5.52 20.40 -37.49
C PRO A 519 4.25 19.84 -38.13
N ALA A 520 4.37 19.17 -39.29
CA ALA A 520 3.23 18.58 -39.99
C ALA A 520 2.51 17.50 -39.15
N LYS A 521 3.26 16.64 -38.44
CA LYS A 521 2.70 15.60 -37.55
C LYS A 521 2.11 16.20 -36.29
N ARG A 522 2.71 17.26 -35.74
CA ARG A 522 2.14 18.04 -34.63
C ARG A 522 0.81 18.66 -34.99
N ALA A 523 0.76 19.39 -36.13
CA ALA A 523 -0.48 20.01 -36.60
C ALA A 523 -1.60 18.98 -36.84
N LEU A 524 -1.25 17.78 -37.30
CA LEU A 524 -2.21 16.70 -37.45
C LEU A 524 -2.70 16.18 -36.06
N GLN A 525 -1.80 16.06 -35.09
CA GLN A 525 -2.14 15.66 -33.72
C GLN A 525 -3.11 16.64 -33.07
N ASP A 526 -2.89 17.95 -33.22
CA ASP A 526 -3.66 19.02 -32.57
C ASP A 526 -5.11 19.10 -33.07
N ARG A 527 -5.41 18.52 -34.23
CA ARG A 527 -6.78 18.40 -34.76
C ARG A 527 -7.67 17.41 -33.96
N PHE A 528 -7.06 16.52 -33.16
CA PHE A 528 -7.75 15.44 -32.50
C PHE A 528 -7.58 15.48 -30.98
N ARG A 529 -8.53 14.90 -30.26
CA ARG A 529 -8.37 14.64 -28.82
C ARG A 529 -7.59 13.34 -28.63
N MET A 530 -6.35 13.45 -28.16
CA MET A 530 -5.52 12.29 -27.87
C MET A 530 -6.11 11.45 -26.73
N LEU A 531 -6.09 10.13 -26.89
CA LEU A 531 -6.53 9.19 -25.86
C LEU A 531 -5.46 9.13 -24.75
N ARG A 532 -5.91 9.38 -23.52
CA ARG A 532 -5.04 9.22 -22.34
C ARG A 532 -4.65 7.76 -22.11
N PRO A 533 -3.42 7.50 -21.65
CA PRO A 533 -3.01 6.14 -21.32
C PRO A 533 -3.83 5.57 -20.16
N THR A 534 -4.23 4.32 -20.30
CA THR A 534 -4.90 3.54 -19.25
C THR A 534 -4.49 2.08 -19.39
N ARG A 535 -4.15 1.43 -18.30
CA ARG A 535 -3.73 0.03 -18.25
C ARG A 535 -4.74 -0.75 -17.42
N ARG A 536 -5.30 -1.83 -17.97
CA ARG A 536 -6.34 -2.63 -17.31
C ARG A 536 -5.85 -4.04 -17.07
N VAL A 537 -6.20 -4.59 -15.91
CA VAL A 537 -5.96 -5.99 -15.60
C VAL A 537 -6.90 -6.86 -16.43
N THR A 538 -6.34 -7.79 -17.22
CA THR A 538 -7.09 -8.69 -18.12
C THR A 538 -7.25 -10.09 -17.57
N ALA A 539 -6.21 -10.61 -16.89
CA ALA A 539 -6.19 -11.95 -16.33
C ALA A 539 -5.34 -12.00 -15.07
N ILE A 540 -5.70 -12.91 -14.16
CA ILE A 540 -4.90 -13.31 -13.00
C ILE A 540 -5.03 -14.83 -12.93
N GLU A 541 -3.93 -15.53 -13.14
CA GLU A 541 -3.88 -16.98 -13.32
C GLU A 541 -2.87 -17.59 -12.34
N PRO A 542 -3.13 -18.78 -11.74
CA PRO A 542 -2.13 -19.49 -10.97
C PRO A 542 -0.86 -19.75 -11.80
N ALA A 543 0.30 -19.62 -11.18
CA ALA A 543 1.61 -19.80 -11.85
C ALA A 543 2.56 -20.70 -11.04
N GLY A 544 2.03 -21.59 -10.18
CA GLY A 544 2.79 -22.50 -9.35
C GLY A 544 3.23 -21.91 -8.02
N GLU A 545 4.36 -22.35 -7.50
CA GLU A 545 4.96 -21.89 -6.25
C GLU A 545 6.40 -21.43 -6.49
N ALA A 546 6.84 -20.43 -5.75
CA ALA A 546 8.21 -19.92 -5.79
C ALA A 546 8.65 -19.35 -4.44
N GLU A 547 9.96 -19.30 -4.22
CA GLU A 547 10.55 -18.50 -3.15
C GLU A 547 10.28 -17.02 -3.40
N CYS A 548 9.75 -16.36 -2.39
CA CYS A 548 9.27 -14.99 -2.49
C CYS A 548 9.94 -14.07 -1.47
N VAL A 549 10.06 -12.81 -1.86
CA VAL A 549 10.59 -11.73 -1.03
C VAL A 549 9.69 -10.51 -1.11
N CYS A 550 9.68 -9.74 -0.04
CA CYS A 550 8.99 -8.47 0.09
C CYS A 550 10.03 -7.38 0.31
N ILE A 551 9.97 -6.27 -0.42
CA ILE A 551 10.81 -5.10 -0.16
C ILE A 551 9.98 -3.93 0.35
N GLN A 552 10.54 -3.10 1.22
CA GLN A 552 9.96 -1.84 1.65
C GLN A 552 10.72 -0.70 0.98
N VAL A 553 10.01 0.28 0.45
CA VAL A 553 10.61 1.44 -0.23
C VAL A 553 10.21 2.75 0.46
N ALA A 554 11.07 3.77 0.36
CA ALA A 554 10.86 5.08 0.99
C ALA A 554 9.85 5.97 0.24
N ALA A 555 9.35 5.55 -0.93
CA ALA A 555 8.36 6.32 -1.69
C ALA A 555 7.11 6.59 -0.85
N ALA A 556 6.62 7.83 -0.83
CA ALA A 556 5.48 8.26 -0.01
C ALA A 556 4.18 7.47 -0.28
N ASP A 557 3.99 6.96 -1.50
CA ASP A 557 2.85 6.11 -1.85
C ASP A 557 3.19 4.61 -1.81
N SER A 558 4.42 4.27 -1.40
CA SER A 558 4.95 2.91 -1.27
C SER A 558 4.87 2.08 -2.55
N LEU A 559 4.83 2.74 -3.71
CA LEU A 559 4.83 2.10 -5.01
C LEU A 559 6.23 2.06 -5.60
N TYR A 560 6.57 0.93 -6.20
CA TYR A 560 7.78 0.78 -7.00
C TYR A 560 7.49 0.10 -8.33
N VAL A 561 8.41 0.24 -9.27
CA VAL A 561 8.27 -0.27 -10.63
C VAL A 561 8.84 -1.68 -10.75
N THR A 562 7.99 -2.62 -11.15
CA THR A 562 8.38 -3.99 -11.48
C THR A 562 8.31 -4.26 -12.99
N GLU A 563 8.49 -5.50 -13.40
CA GLU A 563 8.46 -5.97 -14.79
C GLU A 563 7.33 -5.33 -15.61
N GLY A 564 7.62 -4.92 -16.85
CA GLY A 564 6.67 -4.27 -17.75
C GLY A 564 6.22 -2.88 -17.28
N CYS A 565 7.01 -2.21 -16.43
CA CYS A 565 6.67 -0.94 -15.77
C CYS A 565 5.32 -1.01 -15.05
N LEU A 566 5.05 -2.10 -14.35
CA LEU A 566 3.91 -2.24 -13.46
C LEU A 566 4.25 -1.63 -12.10
N LEU A 567 3.33 -0.82 -11.58
CA LEU A 567 3.44 -0.25 -10.23
C LEU A 567 2.78 -1.20 -9.24
N THR A 568 3.54 -1.59 -8.23
CA THR A 568 3.13 -2.51 -7.18
C THR A 568 3.29 -1.88 -5.81
N HIS A 569 2.54 -2.37 -4.82
CA HIS A 569 2.42 -1.77 -3.50
C HIS A 569 2.90 -2.72 -2.40
N ASN A 570 3.60 -2.17 -1.40
CA ASN A 570 4.20 -3.04 -0.38
C ASN A 570 3.99 -2.63 1.09
N THR A 571 3.48 -1.45 1.42
CA THR A 571 3.29 -0.97 2.80
C THR A 571 1.86 -0.58 3.11
N LEU A 572 1.57 -0.38 4.41
CA LEU A 572 0.28 0.00 4.95
C LEU A 572 0.19 1.52 5.13
N ASN A 573 0.04 2.26 4.03
CA ASN A 573 -0.15 3.71 4.09
C ASN A 573 -1.60 4.09 4.37
N ASP A 574 -1.81 5.30 4.92
CA ASP A 574 -3.13 5.87 5.24
C ASP A 574 -3.99 4.87 6.02
N SER A 575 -3.39 4.17 6.97
CA SER A 575 -4.03 3.06 7.70
C SER A 575 -3.99 3.29 9.20
N PHE A 576 -5.05 2.88 9.89
CA PHE A 576 -5.06 2.71 11.33
C PHE A 576 -4.90 1.22 11.63
N ILE A 577 -3.79 0.86 12.27
CA ILE A 577 -3.38 -0.55 12.44
C ILE A 577 -3.43 -0.89 13.92
N ILE A 578 -4.12 -1.96 14.29
CA ILE A 578 -4.21 -2.43 15.67
C ILE A 578 -3.68 -3.87 15.74
N LEU A 579 -2.70 -4.10 16.60
CA LEU A 579 -2.24 -5.42 17.00
C LEU A 579 -2.74 -5.71 18.41
N ASP A 580 -3.64 -6.63 18.50
CA ASP A 580 -4.20 -7.10 19.77
C ASP A 580 -3.49 -8.36 20.27
N GLU A 581 -3.45 -8.60 21.59
CA GLU A 581 -2.75 -9.71 22.27
C GLU A 581 -1.26 -9.81 21.88
N ALA A 582 -0.61 -8.65 21.81
CA ALA A 582 0.76 -8.52 21.32
C ALA A 582 1.81 -9.24 22.17
N GLN A 583 1.51 -9.56 23.45
CA GLN A 583 2.38 -10.37 24.31
C GLN A 583 2.65 -11.76 23.74
N ASN A 584 1.75 -12.24 22.87
CA ASN A 584 1.87 -13.54 22.21
C ASN A 584 2.60 -13.46 20.85
N THR A 585 3.41 -12.43 20.62
CA THR A 585 4.31 -12.32 19.47
C THR A 585 5.74 -12.65 19.84
N SER A 586 6.50 -13.25 18.89
CA SER A 586 7.96 -13.30 19.02
C SER A 586 8.60 -11.93 18.73
N PRO A 587 9.86 -11.69 19.17
CA PRO A 587 10.59 -10.46 18.83
C PRO A 587 10.66 -10.20 17.31
N GLU A 588 10.85 -11.24 16.49
CA GLU A 588 10.88 -11.15 15.03
C GLU A 588 9.52 -10.78 14.46
N GLN A 589 8.43 -11.34 15.02
CA GLN A 589 7.06 -11.01 14.62
C GLN A 589 6.73 -9.56 14.95
N MET A 590 7.09 -9.09 16.13
CA MET A 590 6.90 -7.71 16.56
C MET A 590 7.70 -6.75 15.67
N LYS A 591 8.99 -7.01 15.43
CA LYS A 591 9.83 -6.23 14.52
C LYS A 591 9.23 -6.19 13.11
N MET A 592 8.80 -7.34 12.59
CA MET A 592 8.13 -7.43 11.29
C MET A 592 6.86 -6.58 11.24
N PHE A 593 6.04 -6.59 12.30
CA PHE A 593 4.80 -5.83 12.38
C PHE A 593 5.07 -4.32 12.42
N LEU A 594 5.93 -3.85 13.30
CA LEU A 594 6.27 -2.42 13.45
C LEU A 594 6.85 -1.83 12.18
N THR A 595 7.67 -2.59 11.45
CA THR A 595 8.25 -2.15 10.17
C THR A 595 7.23 -2.13 9.01
N ARG A 596 5.96 -2.52 9.22
CA ARG A 596 4.87 -2.36 8.23
C ARG A 596 4.20 -0.99 8.27
N LEU A 597 4.52 -0.18 9.26
CA LEU A 597 4.01 1.18 9.35
C LEU A 597 4.36 1.96 8.08
N GLY A 598 3.34 2.48 7.42
CA GLY A 598 3.47 3.33 6.24
C GLY A 598 3.25 4.80 6.57
N PHE A 599 3.44 5.67 5.59
CA PHE A 599 3.18 7.10 5.75
C PHE A 599 1.71 7.38 6.07
N ASN A 600 1.49 8.41 6.88
CA ASN A 600 0.15 8.84 7.32
C ASN A 600 -0.66 7.71 7.97
N SER A 601 0.03 6.79 8.66
CA SER A 601 -0.58 5.67 9.36
C SER A 601 -0.35 5.79 10.86
N LYS A 602 -1.31 5.30 11.64
CA LYS A 602 -1.19 5.12 13.09
C LYS A 602 -1.18 3.65 13.43
N MET A 603 -0.42 3.29 14.44
CA MET A 603 -0.31 1.92 14.92
C MET A 603 -0.54 1.87 16.42
N VAL A 604 -1.42 0.99 16.83
CA VAL A 604 -1.72 0.73 18.23
C VAL A 604 -1.42 -0.73 18.54
N VAL A 605 -0.67 -0.96 19.59
CA VAL A 605 -0.27 -2.30 20.04
C VAL A 605 -0.85 -2.51 21.43
N THR A 606 -1.72 -3.48 21.59
CA THR A 606 -2.36 -3.81 22.88
C THR A 606 -1.91 -5.18 23.37
N GLY A 607 -1.68 -5.31 24.67
CA GLY A 607 -1.28 -6.59 25.26
C GLY A 607 -1.32 -6.62 26.77
N ASP A 608 -1.23 -7.82 27.31
CA ASP A 608 -1.18 -8.12 28.74
C ASP A 608 0.05 -8.98 29.03
N ILE A 609 1.06 -8.40 29.64
CA ILE A 609 2.33 -9.09 29.94
C ILE A 609 2.19 -10.18 31.02
N THR A 610 1.02 -10.28 31.69
CA THR A 610 0.74 -11.32 32.66
C THR A 610 0.13 -12.58 32.02
N GLN A 611 -0.35 -12.47 30.77
CA GLN A 611 -1.03 -13.55 30.03
C GLN A 611 -0.23 -13.94 28.77
N ILE A 612 0.97 -14.47 28.98
CA ILE A 612 1.85 -14.91 27.88
C ILE A 612 1.63 -16.39 27.62
N ASP A 613 1.09 -16.73 26.44
CA ASP A 613 0.82 -18.11 26.01
C ASP A 613 1.93 -18.68 25.10
N LEU A 614 3.09 -18.02 25.03
CA LEU A 614 4.24 -18.48 24.26
C LEU A 614 4.94 -19.67 24.92
N PRO A 615 5.60 -20.55 24.14
CA PRO A 615 6.47 -21.59 24.70
C PRO A 615 7.53 -20.99 25.63
N ARG A 616 7.88 -21.70 26.72
CA ARG A 616 8.81 -21.19 27.76
C ARG A 616 10.20 -20.78 27.27
N GLU A 617 10.57 -21.25 26.09
CA GLU A 617 11.88 -20.97 25.46
C GLU A 617 11.86 -19.70 24.58
N GLN A 618 10.69 -19.03 24.46
CA GLN A 618 10.50 -17.90 23.54
C GLN A 618 10.10 -16.64 24.32
N ASP A 619 10.91 -15.59 24.17
CA ASP A 619 10.62 -14.29 24.77
C ASP A 619 9.43 -13.62 24.09
N SER A 620 8.63 -12.88 24.87
CA SER A 620 7.56 -12.05 24.34
C SER A 620 8.13 -10.81 23.60
N GLY A 621 7.74 -10.69 22.34
CA GLY A 621 8.12 -9.53 21.51
C GLY A 621 7.64 -8.19 22.10
N LEU A 622 6.53 -8.18 22.84
CA LEU A 622 6.03 -6.98 23.51
C LEU A 622 6.97 -6.52 24.63
N ILE A 623 7.51 -7.45 25.42
CA ILE A 623 8.44 -7.14 26.50
C ILE A 623 9.77 -6.62 25.93
N VAL A 624 10.34 -7.34 24.96
CA VAL A 624 11.60 -6.97 24.33
C VAL A 624 11.53 -5.58 23.67
N VAL A 625 10.42 -5.30 22.98
CA VAL A 625 10.23 -4.02 22.28
C VAL A 625 10.06 -2.85 23.28
N ALA A 626 9.42 -3.08 24.42
CA ALA A 626 9.24 -2.05 25.44
C ALA A 626 10.58 -1.51 25.96
N ASP A 627 11.62 -2.36 26.03
CA ASP A 627 12.96 -1.95 26.44
C ASP A 627 13.74 -1.26 25.30
N ILE A 628 13.56 -1.73 24.06
CA ILE A 628 14.32 -1.22 22.91
C ILE A 628 13.81 0.17 22.44
N LEU A 629 12.48 0.40 22.46
CA LEU A 629 11.85 1.58 21.83
C LEU A 629 11.41 2.66 22.83
N LYS A 630 11.72 2.56 24.12
CA LYS A 630 11.26 3.50 25.17
C LYS A 630 11.64 4.97 24.92
N ASP A 631 12.77 5.21 24.23
CA ASP A 631 13.32 6.55 23.99
C ASP A 631 13.17 7.00 22.53
N VAL A 632 12.34 6.33 21.73
CA VAL A 632 12.14 6.66 20.32
C VAL A 632 11.00 7.67 20.17
N GLU A 633 11.28 8.84 19.58
CA GLU A 633 10.29 9.90 19.33
C GLU A 633 9.13 9.38 18.46
N GLY A 634 7.89 9.75 18.84
CA GLY A 634 6.68 9.31 18.15
C GLY A 634 6.18 7.93 18.56
N ILE A 635 6.82 7.31 19.56
CA ILE A 635 6.38 6.06 20.20
C ILE A 635 6.08 6.34 21.68
N GLU A 636 4.90 5.92 22.14
CA GLU A 636 4.49 6.09 23.54
C GLU A 636 4.00 4.78 24.14
N PHE A 637 4.35 4.57 25.41
CA PHE A 637 3.96 3.41 26.20
C PHE A 637 3.03 3.84 27.34
N VAL A 638 1.77 3.40 27.28
CA VAL A 638 0.78 3.62 28.33
C VAL A 638 0.56 2.32 29.09
N ARG A 639 0.75 2.37 30.41
CA ARG A 639 0.54 1.23 31.28
C ARG A 639 -0.78 1.40 32.01
N PHE A 640 -1.55 0.30 32.08
CA PHE A 640 -2.79 0.20 32.83
C PHE A 640 -2.56 -0.68 34.04
N GLY A 641 -3.17 -0.32 35.14
CA GLY A 641 -3.18 -1.09 36.36
C GLY A 641 -4.50 -1.84 36.62
N ASP A 642 -4.59 -2.53 37.73
CA ASP A 642 -5.82 -3.20 38.16
C ASP A 642 -6.94 -2.20 38.44
N GLU A 643 -6.59 -0.94 38.78
CA GLU A 643 -7.49 0.19 38.96
C GLU A 643 -8.24 0.59 37.68
N ASP A 644 -7.68 0.31 36.51
CA ASP A 644 -8.29 0.63 35.22
C ASP A 644 -9.26 -0.43 34.71
N VAL A 645 -9.39 -1.55 35.42
CA VAL A 645 -10.24 -2.68 35.04
C VAL A 645 -11.71 -2.31 35.20
N VAL A 646 -12.42 -2.16 34.08
CA VAL A 646 -13.86 -1.89 34.03
C VAL A 646 -14.61 -3.23 34.00
N ARG A 647 -14.81 -3.85 35.18
CA ARG A 647 -15.51 -5.14 35.34
C ARG A 647 -16.51 -5.11 36.47
N HIS A 648 -17.46 -6.05 36.43
CA HIS A 648 -18.38 -6.27 37.53
C HIS A 648 -17.62 -6.58 38.84
N LYS A 649 -17.99 -5.95 39.96
CA LYS A 649 -17.30 -6.10 41.28
C LYS A 649 -17.03 -7.53 41.67
N LEU A 650 -17.98 -8.41 41.42
CA LEU A 650 -17.84 -9.85 41.78
C LEU A 650 -16.67 -10.47 40.98
N VAL A 651 -16.51 -10.14 39.71
CA VAL A 651 -15.41 -10.67 38.87
C VAL A 651 -14.06 -10.16 39.38
N ARG A 652 -13.97 -8.89 39.81
CA ARG A 652 -12.76 -8.34 40.42
C ARG A 652 -12.38 -9.13 41.67
N ARG A 653 -13.32 -9.34 42.59
CA ARG A 653 -13.10 -10.14 43.82
C ARG A 653 -12.70 -11.59 43.56
N ILE A 654 -13.23 -12.18 42.50
CA ILE A 654 -12.83 -13.54 42.07
C ILE A 654 -11.38 -13.54 41.65
N VAL A 655 -10.96 -12.61 40.80
CA VAL A 655 -9.57 -12.51 40.30
C VAL A 655 -8.61 -12.21 41.44
N GLU A 656 -8.94 -11.28 42.33
CA GLU A 656 -8.15 -10.95 43.52
C GLU A 656 -7.96 -12.19 44.44
N ALA A 657 -9.03 -12.97 44.64
CA ALA A 657 -8.97 -14.21 45.43
C ALA A 657 -8.07 -15.28 44.78
N TYR A 658 -8.12 -15.44 43.45
CA TYR A 658 -7.23 -16.35 42.71
C TYR A 658 -5.78 -15.88 42.77
N ASN A 659 -5.51 -14.58 42.59
CA ASN A 659 -4.16 -13.99 42.67
C ASN A 659 -3.56 -14.15 44.06
N ALA A 660 -4.35 -13.89 45.13
CA ALA A 660 -3.92 -14.10 46.52
C ALA A 660 -3.63 -15.57 46.81
N HIS A 661 -4.40 -16.48 46.20
CA HIS A 661 -4.16 -17.91 46.33
C HIS A 661 -2.87 -18.35 45.64
N ALA A 662 -2.63 -17.86 44.39
CA ALA A 662 -1.43 -18.14 43.63
C ALA A 662 -0.16 -17.60 44.33
N GLN A 663 -0.21 -16.40 44.93
CA GLN A 663 0.89 -15.83 45.69
C GLN A 663 1.22 -16.64 46.96
N ARG A 664 0.21 -17.22 47.62
CA ARG A 664 0.42 -18.11 48.77
C ARG A 664 1.04 -19.47 48.41
N GLN A 665 0.86 -19.90 47.15
CA GLN A 665 1.45 -21.15 46.62
C GLN A 665 2.80 -20.99 45.96
N ALA A 666 3.27 -19.76 45.72
CA ALA A 666 4.59 -19.50 45.20
C ALA A 666 5.64 -19.95 46.21
N PRO A 667 6.56 -20.89 45.90
CA PRO A 667 7.56 -21.35 46.89
C PRO A 667 8.50 -20.19 47.17
N GLU A 668 8.68 -19.87 48.48
CA GLU A 668 9.73 -18.96 48.93
C GLU A 668 11.08 -19.39 48.34
N LEU A 669 11.61 -18.66 47.42
CA LEU A 669 12.99 -18.79 46.92
C LEU A 669 13.94 -18.41 48.08
N ARG A 670 14.32 -19.40 48.89
CA ARG A 670 15.38 -19.25 49.87
C ARG A 670 16.67 -18.79 49.17
N PRO A 671 17.30 -17.70 49.61
CA PRO A 671 18.56 -17.29 49.03
C PRO A 671 19.60 -18.38 49.23
N ARG A 672 20.14 -18.89 48.14
CA ARG A 672 21.31 -19.78 48.16
C ARG A 672 22.46 -19.07 48.88
N ARG A 673 22.76 -19.52 50.11
CA ARG A 673 24.01 -19.17 50.78
C ARG A 673 25.17 -19.61 49.85
N ARG A 674 25.99 -18.65 49.44
CA ARG A 674 27.29 -18.92 48.84
C ARG A 674 28.15 -19.58 49.91
N ALA A 675 28.64 -20.79 49.65
CA ALA A 675 29.80 -21.41 50.30
C ALA A 675 31.05 -21.06 49.50
#